data_0edc9f433b2bc1a9e0a35cb0e5eed40a
#
_entry.id   0edc9f433b2bc1a9e0a35cb0e5eed40a
#
_cell.length_a   1.000
_cell.length_b   1.000
_cell.length_c   1.000
_cell.angle_alpha   90.00
_cell.angle_beta   90.00
_cell.angle_gamma   90.00
#
_symmetry.space_group_name_H-M   'P 1'
#
loop_
_entity.id
_entity.type
_entity.pdbx_description
1 polymer ?
#
loop_
_entity_poly.entity_id
_entity_poly.type
_entity_poly.pdbx_seq_one_letter_code
_entity_poly.pdbx_strand_id
1 'polypeptide(L)'
;MPLWKVPLISVMPDSPFLSDVPAARALQAWGSAREAGGCPGRLPAERVRLEDAAGRVTAEPVWATRSSPPFDAAGMDGIAVRAADTLGASETSPVYLQPDAYDVVDTGDPMPGGRDAVVMREHVHHAGDAAELRAAVPPYQHVRSIGEDVSTAELLLPEGHRLRAVDLAAAAAAGATQLLVRRSPVVAVLPTGDEVRPIGTQTGPGEILDTNSLMLAAQAREAGAVAHCLPIVPDDPARLAGAVSAAVASCDLLIIVAGSSAGRDDYTARIVAQLGTLAVHGVAVRPGHPVVLGVVDRTPVLGAPGYPVSAALTFDIFAEPLLAELEGAGPRRRQRTRARLARKLASPLGMDDWVRVRLGVVGGTMVATPLPRGAGVLTSLVRADGLLVVPAGREGHHPGEEVEIELLRSLDEISRTIVAIGSHDLVLDLAASALRSDDPRVTLASSNVGSLGGLVALRDGLCHVAGSHLLDPATGEYTLPYLGRILGGRDVNVIRLVHRDQGLIVAPGNPLGLRGIGDLIRPGVRYVNRQRGAGTRVLLDHELRMHGISSDAIDGYAREEPTHLAVAAAVAAGRGDAGLGIMAAARAFGLDFLPVTREPYDLVVAASEAESPRLAPLWALLQSDRFRGAVEELGGYGTKEMGRRIR
;
A
#
# COMPACT_ATOMS: atom_id res chain seq x y z
N MET A 1 -31.79 36.77 1.19
CA MET A 1 -30.86 36.98 0.05
C MET A 1 -30.81 35.74 -0.78
N PRO A 2 -31.15 35.76 -2.07
CA PRO A 2 -31.29 34.56 -2.85
C PRO A 2 -29.92 34.00 -3.29
N LEU A 3 -29.73 32.72 -3.09
CA LEU A 3 -28.62 31.93 -3.61
C LEU A 3 -28.63 31.95 -5.14
N TRP A 4 -27.53 32.41 -5.74
CA TRP A 4 -27.31 32.41 -7.17
C TRP A 4 -27.38 30.98 -7.72
N LYS A 5 -28.42 30.72 -8.51
CA LYS A 5 -28.46 29.55 -9.41
C LYS A 5 -27.41 29.78 -10.49
N VAL A 6 -26.26 29.08 -10.37
CA VAL A 6 -25.32 28.96 -11.47
C VAL A 6 -25.98 28.04 -12.52
N PRO A 7 -26.09 28.45 -13.79
CA PRO A 7 -26.68 27.60 -14.81
C PRO A 7 -25.85 26.35 -15.01
N LEU A 8 -26.51 25.19 -15.09
CA LEU A 8 -25.94 23.94 -15.60
C LEU A 8 -25.39 24.24 -17.00
N ILE A 9 -24.08 24.25 -17.15
CA ILE A 9 -23.44 24.24 -18.46
C ILE A 9 -23.81 22.91 -19.09
N SER A 10 -24.70 22.93 -20.09
CA SER A 10 -24.94 21.79 -20.96
C SER A 10 -23.59 21.42 -21.60
N VAL A 11 -23.03 20.28 -21.22
CA VAL A 11 -21.87 19.72 -21.92
C VAL A 11 -22.30 19.43 -23.34
N MET A 12 -21.73 20.15 -24.29
CA MET A 12 -21.95 19.89 -25.72
C MET A 12 -21.42 18.51 -26.08
N PRO A 13 -22.22 17.62 -26.74
CA PRO A 13 -21.81 16.24 -27.03
C PRO A 13 -20.69 16.08 -28.04
N ASP A 14 -20.21 17.15 -28.68
CA ASP A 14 -19.33 17.08 -29.85
C ASP A 14 -17.90 17.63 -29.63
N SER A 15 -17.44 17.80 -28.38
CA SER A 15 -16.06 18.19 -28.15
C SER A 15 -15.15 16.93 -28.10
N PRO A 16 -14.21 16.75 -29.03
CA PRO A 16 -13.23 15.67 -28.99
C PRO A 16 -12.17 15.90 -27.89
N PHE A 17 -12.27 16.99 -27.13
CA PHE A 17 -11.31 17.36 -26.09
C PHE A 17 -11.78 16.91 -24.71
N LEU A 18 -10.81 16.41 -23.94
CA LEU A 18 -11.01 16.10 -22.51
C LEU A 18 -11.42 17.36 -21.76
N SER A 19 -12.39 17.22 -20.86
CA SER A 19 -12.81 18.31 -19.97
C SER A 19 -12.09 18.17 -18.62
N ASP A 20 -11.55 19.28 -18.09
CA ASP A 20 -10.92 19.32 -16.77
C ASP A 20 -11.99 19.42 -15.66
N VAL A 21 -12.82 18.39 -15.50
CA VAL A 21 -13.88 18.39 -14.48
C VAL A 21 -13.28 18.06 -13.11
N PRO A 22 -13.44 18.91 -12.07
CA PRO A 22 -13.00 18.54 -10.71
C PRO A 22 -13.63 17.22 -10.24
N ALA A 23 -12.87 16.38 -9.53
CA ALA A 23 -13.29 15.02 -9.14
C ALA A 23 -14.64 15.00 -8.39
N ALA A 24 -14.88 15.94 -7.49
CA ALA A 24 -16.15 16.04 -6.76
C ALA A 24 -17.35 16.34 -7.69
N ARG A 25 -17.16 17.18 -8.70
CA ARG A 25 -18.20 17.47 -9.72
C ARG A 25 -18.40 16.29 -10.67
N ALA A 26 -17.33 15.57 -10.99
CA ALA A 26 -17.40 14.35 -11.81
C ALA A 26 -18.23 13.28 -11.10
N LEU A 27 -17.99 13.05 -9.81
CA LEU A 27 -18.80 12.15 -8.98
C LEU A 27 -20.27 12.57 -8.94
N GLN A 28 -20.55 13.84 -8.76
CA GLN A 28 -21.92 14.37 -8.76
C GLN A 28 -22.59 14.17 -10.10
N ALA A 29 -21.93 14.50 -11.22
CA ALA A 29 -22.47 14.34 -12.57
C ALA A 29 -22.75 12.86 -12.88
N TRP A 30 -21.84 11.95 -12.49
CA TRP A 30 -22.04 10.53 -12.65
C TRP A 30 -23.19 10.01 -11.79
N GLY A 31 -23.31 10.48 -10.52
CA GLY A 31 -24.45 10.18 -9.65
C GLY A 31 -25.77 10.56 -10.27
N SER A 32 -25.89 11.79 -10.80
CA SER A 32 -27.09 12.26 -11.49
C SER A 32 -27.41 11.45 -12.76
N ALA A 33 -26.38 11.06 -13.53
CA ALA A 33 -26.57 10.21 -14.71
C ALA A 33 -27.03 8.80 -14.32
N ARG A 34 -26.52 8.24 -13.22
CA ARG A 34 -26.96 6.94 -12.68
C ARG A 34 -28.42 6.97 -12.23
N GLU A 35 -28.82 8.02 -11.50
CA GLU A 35 -30.21 8.22 -11.09
C GLU A 35 -31.14 8.35 -12.30
N ALA A 36 -30.80 9.18 -13.28
CA ALA A 36 -31.57 9.37 -14.51
C ALA A 36 -31.64 8.09 -15.36
N GLY A 37 -30.55 7.31 -15.39
CA GLY A 37 -30.48 6.01 -16.07
C GLY A 37 -31.17 4.88 -15.33
N GLY A 38 -31.71 5.11 -14.13
CA GLY A 38 -32.40 4.10 -13.32
C GLY A 38 -31.47 3.01 -12.78
N CYS A 39 -30.18 3.35 -12.56
CA CYS A 39 -29.26 2.47 -11.86
C CYS A 39 -29.70 2.25 -10.41
N PRO A 40 -29.49 1.07 -9.82
CA PRO A 40 -29.82 0.85 -8.42
C PRO A 40 -28.91 1.70 -7.51
N GLY A 41 -29.50 2.42 -6.55
CA GLY A 41 -28.73 3.11 -5.50
C GLY A 41 -28.20 2.16 -4.45
N ARG A 42 -28.93 1.06 -4.20
CA ARG A 42 -28.53 -0.07 -3.35
C ARG A 42 -28.94 -1.36 -4.00
N LEU A 43 -28.09 -2.36 -3.86
CA LEU A 43 -28.40 -3.69 -4.39
C LEU A 43 -29.48 -4.41 -3.56
N PRO A 44 -30.21 -5.34 -4.15
CA PRO A 44 -31.23 -6.12 -3.43
C PRO A 44 -30.60 -6.87 -2.25
N ALA A 45 -31.46 -7.18 -1.27
CA ALA A 45 -31.08 -8.01 -0.14
C ALA A 45 -31.23 -9.50 -0.48
N GLU A 46 -30.40 -10.32 0.14
CA GLU A 46 -30.45 -11.79 0.06
C GLU A 46 -30.21 -12.41 1.42
N ARG A 47 -30.82 -13.58 1.68
CA ARG A 47 -30.54 -14.35 2.89
C ARG A 47 -29.35 -15.25 2.68
N VAL A 48 -28.37 -15.14 3.58
CA VAL A 48 -27.19 -15.99 3.59
C VAL A 48 -27.06 -16.70 4.92
N ARG A 49 -26.43 -17.86 4.94
CA ARG A 49 -26.06 -18.55 6.18
C ARG A 49 -25.00 -17.76 6.92
N LEU A 50 -24.92 -17.92 8.24
CA LEU A 50 -23.93 -17.18 9.04
C LEU A 50 -22.49 -17.43 8.56
N GLU A 51 -22.15 -18.67 8.17
CA GLU A 51 -20.80 -19.02 7.70
C GLU A 51 -20.41 -18.30 6.41
N ASP A 52 -21.40 -17.86 5.61
CA ASP A 52 -21.19 -17.16 4.33
C ASP A 52 -21.35 -15.62 4.47
N ALA A 53 -21.64 -15.14 5.69
CA ALA A 53 -21.99 -13.74 5.94
C ALA A 53 -20.80 -12.83 6.25
N ALA A 54 -19.60 -13.38 6.49
CA ALA A 54 -18.43 -12.59 6.83
C ALA A 54 -18.10 -11.53 5.73
N GLY A 55 -17.89 -10.28 6.15
CA GLY A 55 -17.59 -9.17 5.23
C GLY A 55 -18.80 -8.62 4.47
N ARG A 56 -19.98 -9.26 4.54
CA ARG A 56 -21.22 -8.77 3.95
C ARG A 56 -21.79 -7.60 4.76
N VAL A 57 -22.74 -6.87 4.21
CA VAL A 57 -23.37 -5.71 4.84
C VAL A 57 -24.83 -6.04 5.16
N THR A 58 -25.25 -5.81 6.40
CA THR A 58 -26.63 -6.05 6.83
C THR A 58 -27.62 -5.20 6.03
N ALA A 59 -28.71 -5.84 5.56
CA ALA A 59 -29.76 -5.18 4.80
C ALA A 59 -30.96 -4.77 5.67
N GLU A 60 -31.00 -5.23 6.91
CA GLU A 60 -31.96 -4.89 7.94
C GLU A 60 -31.29 -4.92 9.32
N PRO A 61 -31.87 -4.28 10.35
CA PRO A 61 -31.40 -4.44 11.71
C PRO A 61 -31.51 -5.88 12.17
N VAL A 62 -30.47 -6.38 12.85
CA VAL A 62 -30.45 -7.74 13.42
C VAL A 62 -30.88 -7.65 14.88
N TRP A 63 -32.01 -8.27 15.20
CA TRP A 63 -32.57 -8.33 16.55
C TRP A 63 -32.33 -9.72 17.16
N ALA A 64 -32.00 -9.76 18.45
CA ALA A 64 -31.87 -11.00 19.15
C ALA A 64 -33.25 -11.71 19.28
N THR A 65 -33.33 -12.94 18.82
CA THR A 65 -34.52 -13.78 18.94
C THR A 65 -34.48 -14.66 20.18
N ARG A 66 -33.31 -14.71 20.85
CA ARG A 66 -33.01 -15.52 22.00
C ARG A 66 -32.00 -14.78 22.89
N SER A 67 -32.16 -14.87 24.19
CA SER A 67 -31.19 -14.36 25.17
C SER A 67 -29.92 -15.21 25.19
N SER A 68 -28.78 -14.58 25.49
CA SER A 68 -27.50 -15.23 25.76
C SER A 68 -26.95 -14.76 27.12
N PRO A 69 -26.70 -15.65 28.09
CA PRO A 69 -27.15 -17.03 28.10
C PRO A 69 -28.68 -17.15 28.11
N PRO A 70 -29.26 -18.30 27.67
CA PRO A 70 -30.72 -18.48 27.58
C PRO A 70 -31.39 -18.87 28.87
N PHE A 71 -30.64 -19.04 29.97
CA PHE A 71 -31.05 -19.33 31.31
C PHE A 71 -30.01 -18.80 32.30
N ASP A 72 -30.38 -18.72 33.58
CA ASP A 72 -29.41 -18.44 34.65
C ASP A 72 -28.44 -19.63 34.74
N ALA A 73 -27.14 -19.38 34.63
CA ALA A 73 -26.12 -20.42 34.63
C ALA A 73 -25.11 -20.23 35.76
N ALA A 74 -24.56 -21.34 36.25
CA ALA A 74 -23.42 -21.30 37.17
C ALA A 74 -22.21 -20.64 36.49
N GLY A 75 -21.65 -19.60 37.09
CA GLY A 75 -20.48 -18.89 36.60
C GLY A 75 -19.16 -19.53 37.01
N MET A 76 -19.18 -20.46 37.95
CA MET A 76 -18.02 -21.15 38.51
C MET A 76 -18.38 -22.59 38.88
N ASP A 77 -17.38 -23.47 38.92
CA ASP A 77 -17.50 -24.82 39.45
C ASP A 77 -17.64 -24.76 40.96
N GLY A 78 -18.60 -25.52 41.53
CA GLY A 78 -18.81 -25.52 42.96
C GLY A 78 -20.16 -26.08 43.37
N ILE A 79 -20.82 -25.42 44.32
CA ILE A 79 -22.16 -25.79 44.76
C ILE A 79 -23.14 -24.62 44.62
N ALA A 80 -24.28 -24.90 44.00
CA ALA A 80 -25.40 -23.97 43.94
C ALA A 80 -26.17 -24.05 45.26
N VAL A 81 -26.39 -22.90 45.89
CA VAL A 81 -27.02 -22.76 47.19
C VAL A 81 -28.10 -21.67 47.14
N ARG A 82 -28.94 -21.64 48.15
CA ARG A 82 -29.76 -20.47 48.46
C ARG A 82 -28.92 -19.52 49.33
N ALA A 83 -28.65 -18.31 48.86
CA ALA A 83 -27.80 -17.34 49.55
C ALA A 83 -28.23 -17.12 51.00
N ALA A 84 -29.57 -17.12 51.26
CA ALA A 84 -30.13 -16.98 52.60
C ALA A 84 -29.68 -18.07 53.58
N ASP A 85 -29.38 -19.28 53.08
CA ASP A 85 -28.96 -20.41 53.94
C ASP A 85 -27.47 -20.29 54.33
N THR A 86 -26.73 -19.36 53.74
CA THR A 86 -25.32 -19.08 54.07
C THR A 86 -25.14 -17.94 55.07
N LEU A 87 -26.24 -17.27 55.43
CA LEU A 87 -26.20 -16.10 56.32
C LEU A 87 -25.57 -16.43 57.67
N GLY A 88 -24.62 -15.58 58.11
CA GLY A 88 -23.88 -15.73 59.32
C GLY A 88 -22.65 -16.62 59.27
N ALA A 89 -22.38 -17.23 58.10
CA ALA A 89 -21.14 -17.98 57.87
C ALA A 89 -19.90 -17.10 58.04
N SER A 90 -18.95 -17.55 58.83
CA SER A 90 -17.64 -16.91 59.02
C SER A 90 -16.59 -17.95 59.38
N GLU A 91 -15.32 -17.60 59.38
CA GLU A 91 -14.20 -18.46 59.77
C GLU A 91 -14.37 -19.05 61.21
N THR A 92 -14.98 -18.26 62.14
CA THR A 92 -15.20 -18.66 63.51
C THR A 92 -16.60 -19.27 63.79
N SER A 93 -17.50 -19.16 62.80
CA SER A 93 -18.88 -19.67 62.90
C SER A 93 -19.28 -20.19 61.50
N PRO A 94 -18.75 -21.34 61.06
CA PRO A 94 -19.12 -21.93 59.80
C PRO A 94 -20.55 -22.40 59.73
N VAL A 95 -21.19 -22.34 58.58
CA VAL A 95 -22.51 -22.90 58.29
C VAL A 95 -22.33 -24.26 57.63
N TYR A 96 -23.12 -25.26 58.06
CA TYR A 96 -23.11 -26.62 57.52
C TYR A 96 -24.38 -26.86 56.70
N LEU A 97 -24.26 -27.01 55.39
CA LEU A 97 -25.36 -27.33 54.49
C LEU A 97 -25.44 -28.85 54.29
N GLN A 98 -26.66 -29.42 54.55
CA GLN A 98 -26.92 -30.83 54.29
C GLN A 98 -27.00 -31.08 52.73
N PRO A 99 -26.86 -32.36 52.30
CA PRO A 99 -26.86 -32.67 50.85
C PRO A 99 -28.13 -32.24 50.08
N ASP A 100 -29.24 -32.05 50.71
CA ASP A 100 -30.53 -31.56 50.17
C ASP A 100 -30.57 -30.01 50.07
N ALA A 101 -29.64 -29.30 50.71
CA ALA A 101 -29.60 -27.85 50.77
C ALA A 101 -28.68 -27.25 49.68
N TYR A 102 -27.93 -28.06 48.89
CA TYR A 102 -27.07 -27.62 47.80
C TYR A 102 -27.11 -28.60 46.65
N ASP A 103 -26.71 -28.15 45.49
CA ASP A 103 -26.50 -28.95 44.27
C ASP A 103 -25.09 -28.70 43.73
N VAL A 104 -24.40 -29.77 43.31
CA VAL A 104 -23.08 -29.63 42.68
C VAL A 104 -23.31 -29.15 41.25
N VAL A 105 -22.57 -28.11 40.84
CA VAL A 105 -22.66 -27.51 39.50
C VAL A 105 -21.26 -27.26 38.93
N ASP A 106 -21.16 -27.43 37.63
CA ASP A 106 -20.00 -27.01 36.86
C ASP A 106 -20.29 -25.68 36.11
N THR A 107 -19.26 -24.96 35.73
CA THR A 107 -19.39 -23.69 34.99
C THR A 107 -20.22 -23.89 33.73
N GLY A 108 -21.30 -23.12 33.59
CA GLY A 108 -22.22 -23.18 32.45
C GLY A 108 -23.48 -24.03 32.68
N ASP A 109 -23.54 -24.81 33.77
CA ASP A 109 -24.73 -25.57 34.12
C ASP A 109 -25.91 -24.64 34.42
N PRO A 110 -27.16 -25.06 34.09
CA PRO A 110 -28.34 -24.33 34.51
C PRO A 110 -28.43 -24.25 36.04
N MET A 111 -28.78 -23.08 36.57
CA MET A 111 -29.01 -22.95 37.98
C MET A 111 -30.18 -23.83 38.42
N PRO A 112 -29.98 -24.73 39.43
CA PRO A 112 -31.04 -25.57 39.95
C PRO A 112 -32.19 -24.75 40.58
N GLY A 113 -33.40 -25.23 40.43
CA GLY A 113 -34.59 -24.55 40.94
C GLY A 113 -34.51 -24.23 42.45
N GLY A 114 -34.72 -22.97 42.83
CA GLY A 114 -34.66 -22.51 44.21
C GLY A 114 -33.26 -22.22 44.75
N ARG A 115 -32.21 -22.32 43.92
CA ARG A 115 -30.85 -21.85 44.19
C ARG A 115 -30.63 -20.50 43.49
N ASP A 116 -29.91 -19.59 44.16
CA ASP A 116 -29.70 -18.23 43.72
C ASP A 116 -28.25 -17.73 43.85
N ALA A 117 -27.32 -18.62 44.27
CA ALA A 117 -25.89 -18.29 44.32
C ALA A 117 -25.05 -19.56 44.15
N VAL A 118 -23.79 -19.38 43.68
CA VAL A 118 -22.80 -20.46 43.60
C VAL A 118 -21.63 -20.14 44.53
N VAL A 119 -21.27 -21.11 45.37
CA VAL A 119 -20.03 -21.10 46.16
C VAL A 119 -18.98 -21.87 45.38
N MET A 120 -17.85 -21.23 45.05
CA MET A 120 -16.76 -21.87 44.32
C MET A 120 -16.21 -23.09 45.07
N ARG A 121 -15.80 -24.12 44.36
CA ARG A 121 -15.27 -25.38 44.88
C ARG A 121 -14.18 -25.18 45.92
N GLU A 122 -13.32 -24.17 45.73
CA GLU A 122 -12.20 -23.84 46.62
C GLU A 122 -12.64 -23.33 47.98
N HIS A 123 -13.89 -22.86 48.09
CA HIS A 123 -14.48 -22.32 49.31
C HIS A 123 -15.43 -23.31 50.02
N VAL A 124 -15.57 -24.51 49.45
CA VAL A 124 -16.39 -25.58 50.03
C VAL A 124 -15.51 -26.58 50.76
N HIS A 125 -15.73 -26.74 52.08
CA HIS A 125 -15.07 -27.76 52.86
C HIS A 125 -16.05 -28.90 53.15
N HIS A 126 -15.58 -30.13 53.19
CA HIS A 126 -16.45 -31.28 53.47
C HIS A 126 -16.31 -31.72 54.93
N ALA A 127 -17.44 -31.74 55.65
CA ALA A 127 -17.57 -32.26 56.99
C ALA A 127 -18.54 -33.48 56.99
N GLY A 128 -18.01 -34.66 56.69
CA GLY A 128 -18.82 -35.83 56.34
C GLY A 128 -19.57 -35.59 55.02
N ASP A 129 -20.90 -35.79 55.05
CA ASP A 129 -21.74 -35.52 53.85
C ASP A 129 -22.18 -34.04 53.71
N ALA A 130 -21.93 -33.21 54.74
CA ALA A 130 -22.31 -31.80 54.75
C ALA A 130 -21.22 -30.93 54.12
N ALA A 131 -21.64 -29.85 53.43
CA ALA A 131 -20.78 -28.80 52.96
C ALA A 131 -20.58 -27.73 54.05
N GLU A 132 -19.36 -27.52 54.51
CA GLU A 132 -18.97 -26.48 55.46
C GLU A 132 -18.60 -25.21 54.68
N LEU A 133 -19.31 -24.10 54.95
CA LEU A 133 -19.06 -22.78 54.40
C LEU A 133 -18.58 -21.82 55.47
N ARG A 134 -17.46 -21.13 55.21
CA ARG A 134 -16.84 -20.18 56.14
C ARG A 134 -17.04 -18.72 55.74
N ALA A 135 -17.84 -18.47 54.72
CA ALA A 135 -18.26 -17.15 54.29
C ALA A 135 -19.66 -17.18 53.71
N ALA A 136 -20.47 -16.18 54.03
CA ALA A 136 -21.76 -15.98 53.41
C ALA A 136 -21.61 -15.46 51.97
N VAL A 137 -22.49 -15.90 51.08
CA VAL A 137 -22.53 -15.41 49.69
C VAL A 137 -23.80 -14.57 49.48
N PRO A 138 -23.71 -13.43 48.78
CA PRO A 138 -24.90 -12.68 48.41
C PRO A 138 -25.69 -13.37 47.29
N PRO A 139 -26.99 -13.07 47.14
CA PRO A 139 -27.80 -13.54 46.02
C PRO A 139 -27.12 -13.19 44.68
N TYR A 140 -27.22 -14.09 43.71
CA TYR A 140 -26.63 -14.00 42.35
C TYR A 140 -25.10 -13.99 42.31
N GLN A 141 -24.41 -14.25 43.41
CA GLN A 141 -22.96 -14.41 43.35
C GLN A 141 -22.60 -15.61 42.47
N HIS A 142 -21.70 -15.39 41.53
CA HIS A 142 -21.23 -16.38 40.52
C HIS A 142 -22.39 -17.05 39.76
N VAL A 143 -23.48 -16.31 39.54
CA VAL A 143 -24.56 -16.68 38.64
C VAL A 143 -24.51 -15.76 37.44
N ARG A 144 -24.41 -16.34 36.25
CA ARG A 144 -24.57 -15.64 34.99
C ARG A 144 -26.05 -15.57 34.67
N SER A 145 -26.60 -14.36 34.78
CA SER A 145 -28.04 -14.16 34.58
C SER A 145 -28.43 -14.33 33.09
N ILE A 146 -29.67 -14.82 32.91
CA ILE A 146 -30.28 -14.87 31.57
C ILE A 146 -30.17 -13.50 30.87
N GLY A 147 -29.64 -13.49 29.65
CA GLY A 147 -29.50 -12.27 28.86
C GLY A 147 -28.38 -11.33 29.31
N GLU A 148 -27.44 -11.79 30.15
CA GLU A 148 -26.28 -10.99 30.61
C GLU A 148 -25.47 -10.40 29.45
N ASP A 149 -25.32 -11.14 28.35
CA ASP A 149 -24.60 -10.72 27.14
C ASP A 149 -25.54 -10.00 26.17
N VAL A 150 -26.68 -10.62 25.84
CA VAL A 150 -27.71 -10.04 24.96
C VAL A 150 -29.08 -10.58 25.36
N SER A 151 -30.07 -9.69 25.44
CA SER A 151 -31.45 -10.07 25.80
C SER A 151 -32.31 -10.25 24.53
N THR A 152 -33.28 -11.16 24.60
CA THR A 152 -34.31 -11.29 23.55
C THR A 152 -34.94 -9.93 23.23
N ALA A 153 -35.12 -9.63 21.92
CA ALA A 153 -35.61 -8.37 21.38
C ALA A 153 -34.65 -7.18 21.53
N GLU A 154 -33.40 -7.38 21.92
CA GLU A 154 -32.37 -6.37 21.88
C GLU A 154 -31.81 -6.22 20.45
N LEU A 155 -31.48 -4.96 20.05
CA LEU A 155 -30.82 -4.67 18.78
C LEU A 155 -29.36 -5.09 18.87
N LEU A 156 -29.00 -6.15 18.14
CA LEU A 156 -27.63 -6.64 18.08
C LEU A 156 -26.77 -5.85 17.07
N LEU A 157 -27.27 -5.67 15.85
CA LEU A 157 -26.56 -4.97 14.78
C LEU A 157 -27.52 -4.03 14.01
N PRO A 158 -27.10 -2.83 13.67
CA PRO A 158 -27.89 -1.93 12.81
C PRO A 158 -27.86 -2.38 11.33
N GLU A 159 -28.77 -1.86 10.52
CA GLU A 159 -28.68 -1.89 9.06
C GLU A 159 -27.43 -1.16 8.57
N GLY A 160 -26.80 -1.65 7.48
CA GLY A 160 -25.60 -1.06 6.89
C GLY A 160 -24.30 -1.42 7.65
N HIS A 161 -24.38 -2.35 8.59
CA HIS A 161 -23.20 -2.84 9.33
C HIS A 161 -22.45 -3.89 8.52
N ARG A 162 -21.12 -3.70 8.34
CA ARG A 162 -20.24 -4.70 7.72
C ARG A 162 -19.85 -5.76 8.73
N LEU A 163 -20.29 -6.98 8.49
CA LEU A 163 -20.17 -8.12 9.41
C LEU A 163 -18.71 -8.56 9.60
N ARG A 164 -18.28 -8.60 10.85
CA ARG A 164 -17.00 -9.13 11.31
C ARG A 164 -17.23 -10.55 11.89
N ALA A 165 -16.16 -11.29 12.08
CA ALA A 165 -16.24 -12.65 12.66
C ALA A 165 -16.96 -12.67 14.02
N VAL A 166 -16.72 -11.68 14.89
CA VAL A 166 -17.37 -11.58 16.20
C VAL A 166 -18.87 -11.31 16.09
N ASP A 167 -19.29 -10.55 15.05
CA ASP A 167 -20.70 -10.25 14.83
C ASP A 167 -21.50 -11.50 14.45
N LEU A 168 -20.86 -12.44 13.72
CA LEU A 168 -21.48 -13.73 13.37
C LEU A 168 -21.68 -14.62 14.61
N ALA A 169 -20.67 -14.65 15.50
CA ALA A 169 -20.78 -15.41 16.75
C ALA A 169 -21.87 -14.83 17.66
N ALA A 170 -21.95 -13.50 17.77
CA ALA A 170 -22.98 -12.83 18.53
C ALA A 170 -24.38 -13.07 17.93
N ALA A 171 -24.53 -13.02 16.61
CA ALA A 171 -25.78 -13.33 15.91
C ALA A 171 -26.22 -14.78 16.16
N ALA A 172 -25.28 -15.73 16.12
CA ALA A 172 -25.57 -17.14 16.43
C ALA A 172 -26.03 -17.32 17.89
N ALA A 173 -25.33 -16.70 18.85
CA ALA A 173 -25.72 -16.73 20.26
C ALA A 173 -27.10 -16.12 20.51
N ALA A 174 -27.43 -15.05 19.76
CA ALA A 174 -28.73 -14.39 19.75
C ALA A 174 -29.84 -15.14 18.99
N GLY A 175 -29.52 -16.34 18.43
CA GLY A 175 -30.49 -17.23 17.81
C GLY A 175 -30.62 -17.14 16.29
N ALA A 176 -29.82 -16.34 15.63
CA ALA A 176 -29.83 -16.28 14.17
C ALA A 176 -29.11 -17.49 13.54
N THR A 177 -29.65 -18.02 12.46
CA THR A 177 -29.00 -19.03 11.61
C THR A 177 -28.68 -18.49 10.22
N GLN A 178 -29.34 -17.42 9.84
CA GLN A 178 -29.18 -16.70 8.58
C GLN A 178 -29.32 -15.20 8.84
N LEU A 179 -28.72 -14.40 8.00
CA LEU A 179 -28.84 -12.94 8.01
C LEU A 179 -29.34 -12.45 6.65
N LEU A 180 -30.13 -11.37 6.67
CA LEU A 180 -30.46 -10.63 5.47
C LEU A 180 -29.34 -9.60 5.22
N VAL A 181 -28.64 -9.77 4.12
CA VAL A 181 -27.48 -8.94 3.76
C VAL A 181 -27.67 -8.34 2.36
N ARG A 182 -27.00 -7.26 2.06
CA ARG A 182 -26.94 -6.75 0.69
C ARG A 182 -26.20 -7.73 -0.21
N ARG A 183 -26.72 -7.99 -1.43
CA ARG A 183 -25.99 -8.77 -2.43
C ARG A 183 -24.65 -8.11 -2.74
N SER A 184 -23.58 -8.88 -2.85
CA SER A 184 -22.28 -8.33 -3.27
C SER A 184 -22.35 -7.75 -4.67
N PRO A 185 -21.79 -6.56 -4.92
CA PRO A 185 -21.70 -6.01 -6.27
C PRO A 185 -20.92 -6.93 -7.21
N VAL A 186 -21.35 -7.03 -8.45
CA VAL A 186 -20.61 -7.71 -9.51
C VAL A 186 -19.89 -6.69 -10.37
N VAL A 187 -18.58 -6.79 -10.46
CA VAL A 187 -17.72 -5.91 -11.28
C VAL A 187 -17.16 -6.70 -12.45
N ALA A 188 -17.41 -6.24 -13.68
CA ALA A 188 -16.76 -6.75 -14.87
C ALA A 188 -15.61 -5.81 -15.27
N VAL A 189 -14.42 -6.37 -15.53
CA VAL A 189 -13.26 -5.62 -16.03
C VAL A 189 -12.99 -6.05 -17.46
N LEU A 190 -13.11 -5.12 -18.40
CA LEU A 190 -13.00 -5.33 -19.85
C LEU A 190 -11.70 -4.68 -20.37
N PRO A 191 -10.63 -5.44 -20.59
CA PRO A 191 -9.39 -4.92 -21.18
C PRO A 191 -9.55 -4.72 -22.69
N THR A 192 -8.97 -3.61 -23.21
CA THR A 192 -8.91 -3.33 -24.64
C THR A 192 -7.50 -2.97 -25.08
N GLY A 193 -7.17 -3.22 -26.34
CA GLY A 193 -5.89 -2.84 -26.95
C GLY A 193 -5.32 -3.95 -27.83
N ASP A 194 -4.89 -3.58 -29.04
CA ASP A 194 -4.22 -4.52 -29.96
C ASP A 194 -2.84 -4.96 -29.46
N GLU A 195 -2.22 -4.17 -28.57
CA GLU A 195 -0.92 -4.44 -27.94
C GLU A 195 -1.05 -5.34 -26.69
N VAL A 196 -2.24 -5.48 -26.12
CA VAL A 196 -2.44 -6.15 -24.83
C VAL A 196 -2.45 -7.67 -25.00
N ARG A 197 -1.71 -8.36 -24.12
CA ARG A 197 -1.58 -9.83 -24.11
C ARG A 197 -1.94 -10.39 -22.74
N PRO A 198 -2.48 -11.63 -22.70
CA PRO A 198 -2.76 -12.32 -21.42
C PRO A 198 -1.48 -12.49 -20.58
N ILE A 199 -1.65 -12.51 -19.26
CA ILE A 199 -0.56 -12.82 -18.32
C ILE A 199 0.00 -14.22 -18.62
N GLY A 200 1.34 -14.35 -18.58
CA GLY A 200 2.03 -15.60 -18.92
C GLY A 200 2.40 -15.73 -20.41
N THR A 201 1.97 -14.82 -21.27
CA THR A 201 2.40 -14.77 -22.67
C THR A 201 3.80 -14.17 -22.78
N GLN A 202 4.63 -14.73 -23.65
CA GLN A 202 5.90 -14.10 -24.05
C GLN A 202 5.59 -12.93 -25.00
N THR A 203 5.91 -11.71 -24.57
CA THR A 203 5.60 -10.50 -25.33
C THR A 203 6.72 -10.15 -26.32
N GLY A 204 6.32 -9.74 -27.52
CA GLY A 204 7.19 -9.14 -28.52
C GLY A 204 7.33 -7.62 -28.38
N PRO A 205 8.12 -6.97 -29.26
CA PRO A 205 8.20 -5.52 -29.31
C PRO A 205 6.83 -4.87 -29.56
N GLY A 206 6.45 -3.92 -28.71
CA GLY A 206 5.15 -3.22 -28.77
C GLY A 206 4.02 -3.92 -28.05
N GLU A 207 4.22 -5.11 -27.51
CA GLU A 207 3.20 -5.85 -26.75
C GLU A 207 3.41 -5.65 -25.23
N ILE A 208 2.31 -5.62 -24.48
CA ILE A 208 2.28 -5.49 -23.03
C ILE A 208 1.37 -6.53 -22.41
N LEU A 209 1.65 -6.92 -21.16
CA LEU A 209 0.78 -7.83 -20.41
C LEU A 209 -0.39 -7.08 -19.77
N ASP A 210 -1.57 -7.70 -19.75
CA ASP A 210 -2.75 -7.19 -19.04
C ASP A 210 -2.61 -7.31 -17.52
N THR A 211 -1.86 -6.40 -16.92
CA THR A 211 -1.71 -6.31 -15.47
C THR A 211 -2.83 -5.51 -14.80
N ASN A 212 -3.50 -4.65 -15.56
CA ASN A 212 -4.53 -3.76 -15.03
C ASN A 212 -5.81 -4.51 -14.66
N SER A 213 -6.27 -5.44 -15.50
CA SER A 213 -7.47 -6.22 -15.18
C SER A 213 -7.29 -7.05 -13.92
N LEU A 214 -6.12 -7.67 -13.73
CA LEU A 214 -5.78 -8.38 -12.49
C LEU A 214 -5.85 -7.46 -11.27
N MET A 215 -5.22 -6.29 -11.36
CA MET A 215 -5.14 -5.32 -10.28
C MET A 215 -6.53 -4.77 -9.91
N LEU A 216 -7.30 -4.31 -10.91
CA LEU A 216 -8.64 -3.74 -10.70
C LEU A 216 -9.64 -4.78 -10.17
N ALA A 217 -9.58 -6.02 -10.66
CA ALA A 217 -10.39 -7.10 -10.12
C ALA A 217 -10.01 -7.44 -8.66
N ALA A 218 -8.73 -7.36 -8.30
CA ALA A 218 -8.29 -7.53 -6.92
C ALA A 218 -8.80 -6.39 -6.02
N GLN A 219 -8.66 -5.12 -6.45
CA GLN A 219 -9.21 -3.95 -5.73
C GLN A 219 -10.73 -4.07 -5.54
N ALA A 220 -11.47 -4.53 -6.56
CA ALA A 220 -12.91 -4.75 -6.46
C ALA A 220 -13.25 -5.82 -5.40
N ARG A 221 -12.50 -6.93 -5.35
CA ARG A 221 -12.68 -7.97 -4.32
C ARG A 221 -12.33 -7.46 -2.93
N GLU A 222 -11.26 -6.69 -2.79
CA GLU A 222 -10.92 -6.02 -1.52
C GLU A 222 -12.02 -5.06 -1.07
N ALA A 223 -12.72 -4.42 -2.02
CA ALA A 223 -13.88 -3.57 -1.74
C ALA A 223 -15.16 -4.36 -1.38
N GLY A 224 -15.19 -5.69 -1.51
CA GLY A 224 -16.33 -6.56 -1.16
C GLY A 224 -17.13 -7.06 -2.36
N ALA A 225 -16.71 -6.70 -3.58
CA ALA A 225 -17.37 -7.11 -4.81
C ALA A 225 -16.93 -8.50 -5.30
N VAL A 226 -17.77 -9.14 -6.11
CA VAL A 226 -17.39 -10.24 -6.98
C VAL A 226 -16.86 -9.65 -8.28
N ALA A 227 -15.64 -10.02 -8.69
CA ALA A 227 -14.99 -9.41 -9.84
C ALA A 227 -14.60 -10.46 -10.91
N HIS A 228 -14.90 -10.16 -12.16
CA HIS A 228 -14.61 -10.98 -13.34
C HIS A 228 -13.75 -10.18 -14.33
N CYS A 229 -12.61 -10.75 -14.76
CA CYS A 229 -11.87 -10.24 -15.91
C CYS A 229 -12.46 -10.84 -17.18
N LEU A 230 -12.84 -9.99 -18.12
CA LEU A 230 -13.36 -10.40 -19.43
C LEU A 230 -12.20 -10.61 -20.42
N PRO A 231 -12.44 -11.32 -21.55
CA PRO A 231 -11.45 -11.45 -22.61
C PRO A 231 -11.00 -10.09 -23.16
N ILE A 232 -9.74 -9.99 -23.59
CA ILE A 232 -9.18 -8.79 -24.22
C ILE A 232 -9.91 -8.54 -25.54
N VAL A 233 -10.38 -7.31 -25.74
CA VAL A 233 -11.07 -6.88 -26.97
C VAL A 233 -10.10 -6.03 -27.79
N PRO A 234 -9.94 -6.32 -29.09
CA PRO A 234 -9.16 -5.48 -30.01
C PRO A 234 -9.73 -4.06 -30.12
N ASP A 235 -8.90 -3.13 -30.61
CA ASP A 235 -9.28 -1.73 -30.85
C ASP A 235 -10.21 -1.58 -32.08
N ASP A 236 -11.31 -2.34 -32.05
CA ASP A 236 -12.38 -2.32 -33.03
C ASP A 236 -13.68 -1.80 -32.39
N PRO A 237 -14.24 -0.68 -32.87
CA PRO A 237 -15.43 -0.08 -32.26
C PRO A 237 -16.65 -1.00 -32.22
N ALA A 238 -16.87 -1.82 -33.24
CA ALA A 238 -18.03 -2.70 -33.29
C ALA A 238 -17.90 -3.86 -32.32
N ARG A 239 -16.69 -4.45 -32.22
CA ARG A 239 -16.38 -5.52 -31.26
C ARG A 239 -16.47 -5.01 -29.83
N LEU A 240 -15.93 -3.81 -29.57
CA LEU A 240 -15.99 -3.19 -28.24
C LEU A 240 -17.44 -2.84 -27.85
N ALA A 241 -18.24 -2.28 -28.75
CA ALA A 241 -19.67 -2.02 -28.49
C ALA A 241 -20.43 -3.31 -28.18
N GLY A 242 -20.18 -4.39 -28.91
CA GLY A 242 -20.75 -5.70 -28.64
C GLY A 242 -20.35 -6.27 -27.28
N ALA A 243 -19.07 -6.17 -26.92
CA ALA A 243 -18.55 -6.61 -25.63
C ALA A 243 -19.13 -5.81 -24.45
N VAL A 244 -19.21 -4.47 -24.59
CA VAL A 244 -19.84 -3.59 -23.60
C VAL A 244 -21.31 -3.99 -23.39
N SER A 245 -22.09 -4.11 -24.48
CA SER A 245 -23.52 -4.48 -24.39
C SER A 245 -23.74 -5.86 -23.75
N ALA A 246 -22.84 -6.82 -23.99
CA ALA A 246 -22.90 -8.13 -23.34
C ALA A 246 -22.52 -8.06 -21.85
N ALA A 247 -21.50 -7.26 -21.51
CA ALA A 247 -20.99 -7.17 -20.15
C ALA A 247 -21.98 -6.48 -19.18
N VAL A 248 -22.61 -5.38 -19.61
CA VAL A 248 -23.55 -4.63 -18.76
C VAL A 248 -24.79 -5.42 -18.34
N ALA A 249 -25.15 -6.45 -19.10
CA ALA A 249 -26.27 -7.32 -18.75
C ALA A 249 -26.01 -8.22 -17.52
N SER A 250 -24.75 -8.35 -17.08
CA SER A 250 -24.34 -9.30 -16.04
C SER A 250 -23.50 -8.70 -14.91
N CYS A 251 -23.37 -7.38 -14.86
CA CYS A 251 -22.60 -6.70 -13.81
C CYS A 251 -23.32 -5.46 -13.26
N ASP A 252 -22.88 -5.02 -12.08
CA ASP A 252 -23.36 -3.80 -11.43
C ASP A 252 -22.43 -2.60 -11.67
N LEU A 253 -21.22 -2.89 -12.13
CA LEU A 253 -20.23 -1.91 -12.59
C LEU A 253 -19.38 -2.53 -13.69
N LEU A 254 -19.31 -1.88 -14.84
CA LEU A 254 -18.36 -2.21 -15.90
C LEU A 254 -17.16 -1.27 -15.85
N ILE A 255 -15.95 -1.82 -15.75
CA ILE A 255 -14.68 -1.08 -15.87
C ILE A 255 -14.06 -1.44 -17.22
N ILE A 256 -13.94 -0.47 -18.11
CA ILE A 256 -13.25 -0.63 -19.39
C ILE A 256 -11.82 -0.11 -19.22
N VAL A 257 -10.84 -0.97 -19.43
CA VAL A 257 -9.43 -0.60 -19.39
C VAL A 257 -9.01 -0.32 -20.82
N ALA A 258 -8.95 0.94 -21.19
CA ALA A 258 -8.57 1.36 -22.52
C ALA A 258 -7.19 2.01 -22.52
N GLY A 259 -6.45 1.86 -23.63
CA GLY A 259 -5.34 2.73 -23.94
C GLY A 259 -5.85 4.14 -24.14
N SER A 260 -6.27 4.80 -23.05
CA SER A 260 -6.80 6.14 -23.10
C SER A 260 -5.65 7.11 -23.25
N SER A 261 -5.45 7.56 -24.44
CA SER A 261 -4.76 8.84 -24.67
C SER A 261 -5.76 9.79 -25.30
N ALA A 262 -5.53 11.10 -25.21
CA ALA A 262 -6.21 12.11 -26.03
C ALA A 262 -5.90 11.89 -27.54
N GLY A 263 -5.65 10.65 -27.94
CA GLY A 263 -5.33 10.19 -29.27
C GLY A 263 -6.58 9.93 -30.11
N ARG A 264 -6.37 9.70 -31.40
CA ARG A 264 -7.43 9.46 -32.40
C ARG A 264 -8.32 8.24 -32.10
N ASP A 265 -7.93 7.37 -31.16
CA ASP A 265 -8.48 6.04 -30.94
C ASP A 265 -9.12 5.85 -29.56
N ASP A 266 -9.60 6.95 -28.91
CA ASP A 266 -10.41 6.82 -27.68
C ASP A 266 -11.85 6.42 -28.02
N TYR A 267 -12.05 5.13 -28.25
CA TYR A 267 -13.37 4.58 -28.57
C TYR A 267 -14.27 4.50 -27.36
N THR A 268 -13.75 4.48 -26.13
CA THR A 268 -14.54 4.25 -24.90
C THR A 268 -15.62 5.32 -24.71
N ALA A 269 -15.26 6.60 -24.76
CA ALA A 269 -16.21 7.70 -24.59
C ALA A 269 -17.29 7.68 -25.70
N ARG A 270 -16.89 7.41 -26.94
CA ARG A 270 -17.82 7.34 -28.08
C ARG A 270 -18.80 6.17 -27.95
N ILE A 271 -18.32 5.00 -27.54
CA ILE A 271 -19.17 3.83 -27.37
C ILE A 271 -20.13 4.01 -26.20
N VAL A 272 -19.68 4.57 -25.08
CA VAL A 272 -20.56 4.90 -23.95
C VAL A 272 -21.61 5.91 -24.36
N ALA A 273 -21.26 6.95 -25.14
CA ALA A 273 -22.23 7.92 -25.66
C ALA A 273 -23.20 7.32 -26.69
N GLN A 274 -22.77 6.33 -27.48
CA GLN A 274 -23.60 5.63 -28.46
C GLN A 274 -24.59 4.66 -27.82
N LEU A 275 -24.15 3.94 -26.79
CA LEU A 275 -24.94 2.88 -26.14
C LEU A 275 -25.77 3.38 -24.95
N GLY A 276 -25.46 4.59 -24.44
CA GLY A 276 -26.09 5.09 -23.24
C GLY A 276 -25.83 6.58 -23.01
N THR A 277 -25.52 6.95 -21.78
CA THR A 277 -25.26 8.33 -21.36
C THR A 277 -23.79 8.50 -20.97
N LEU A 278 -23.08 9.39 -21.65
CA LEU A 278 -21.76 9.85 -21.26
C LEU A 278 -21.93 11.01 -20.27
N ALA A 279 -21.52 10.82 -19.01
CA ALA A 279 -21.65 11.84 -17.97
C ALA A 279 -20.41 12.72 -17.88
N VAL A 280 -19.21 12.14 -18.00
CA VAL A 280 -17.92 12.84 -17.89
C VAL A 280 -16.91 12.21 -18.84
N HIS A 281 -16.13 13.06 -19.53
CA HIS A 281 -14.96 12.65 -20.29
C HIS A 281 -13.80 13.58 -19.94
N GLY A 282 -12.92 13.10 -19.06
CA GLY A 282 -11.81 13.85 -18.48
C GLY A 282 -12.11 14.45 -17.11
N VAL A 283 -11.20 14.16 -16.17
CA VAL A 283 -11.28 14.63 -14.78
C VAL A 283 -9.98 15.33 -14.40
N ALA A 284 -10.06 16.43 -13.66
CA ALA A 284 -8.93 17.24 -13.22
C ALA A 284 -8.13 16.54 -12.10
N VAL A 285 -7.64 15.33 -12.37
CA VAL A 285 -6.79 14.54 -11.46
C VAL A 285 -5.49 14.10 -12.15
N ARG A 286 -4.45 13.92 -11.38
CA ARG A 286 -3.15 13.44 -11.87
C ARG A 286 -2.55 12.41 -10.89
N PRO A 287 -2.13 11.22 -11.38
CA PRO A 287 -2.43 10.66 -12.69
C PRO A 287 -3.89 10.21 -12.77
N GLY A 288 -4.44 10.08 -13.99
CA GLY A 288 -5.81 9.60 -14.18
C GLY A 288 -6.73 10.58 -14.90
N HIS A 289 -6.18 11.63 -15.52
CA HIS A 289 -6.95 12.64 -16.25
C HIS A 289 -7.97 12.08 -17.27
N PRO A 290 -7.63 11.13 -18.18
CA PRO A 290 -8.56 10.66 -19.20
C PRO A 290 -9.53 9.58 -18.68
N VAL A 291 -10.34 9.93 -17.71
CA VAL A 291 -11.38 9.06 -17.15
C VAL A 291 -12.69 9.27 -17.93
N VAL A 292 -13.41 8.18 -18.20
CA VAL A 292 -14.74 8.17 -18.76
C VAL A 292 -15.72 7.68 -17.70
N LEU A 293 -16.76 8.48 -17.41
CA LEU A 293 -17.87 8.09 -16.52
C LEU A 293 -19.17 8.14 -17.30
N GLY A 294 -19.95 7.05 -17.27
CA GLY A 294 -21.22 6.97 -17.97
C GLY A 294 -22.14 5.90 -17.43
N VAL A 295 -23.22 5.69 -18.15
CA VAL A 295 -24.23 4.67 -17.87
C VAL A 295 -24.65 4.03 -19.17
N VAL A 296 -24.65 2.70 -19.22
CA VAL A 296 -25.18 1.91 -20.35
C VAL A 296 -26.17 0.90 -19.80
N ASP A 297 -27.38 0.90 -20.31
CA ASP A 297 -28.46 -0.03 -19.93
C ASP A 297 -28.58 -0.24 -18.39
N ARG A 298 -28.71 0.86 -17.65
CA ARG A 298 -28.82 0.92 -16.19
C ARG A 298 -27.58 0.44 -15.42
N THR A 299 -26.46 0.22 -16.09
CA THR A 299 -25.19 -0.19 -15.49
C THR A 299 -24.21 0.98 -15.55
N PRO A 300 -23.62 1.40 -14.40
CA PRO A 300 -22.52 2.35 -14.36
C PRO A 300 -21.33 1.84 -15.15
N VAL A 301 -20.70 2.70 -15.93
CA VAL A 301 -19.51 2.41 -16.71
C VAL A 301 -18.39 3.35 -16.30
N LEU A 302 -17.22 2.79 -16.02
CA LEU A 302 -15.98 3.50 -15.73
C LEU A 302 -14.94 3.16 -16.80
N GLY A 303 -14.57 4.11 -17.64
CA GLY A 303 -13.40 4.00 -18.50
C GLY A 303 -12.14 4.38 -17.72
N ALA A 304 -11.31 3.40 -17.40
CA ALA A 304 -10.07 3.58 -16.66
C ALA A 304 -8.89 3.74 -17.63
N PRO A 305 -7.94 4.65 -17.33
CA PRO A 305 -6.75 4.83 -18.15
C PRO A 305 -5.88 3.57 -18.22
N GLY A 306 -5.22 3.31 -19.35
CA GLY A 306 -4.34 2.15 -19.56
C GLY A 306 -3.07 2.13 -18.70
N TYR A 307 -2.63 3.26 -18.17
CA TYR A 307 -1.49 3.29 -17.25
C TYR A 307 -1.88 2.80 -15.85
N PRO A 308 -1.13 1.84 -15.26
CA PRO A 308 -1.55 1.12 -14.07
C PRO A 308 -1.77 2.00 -12.83
N VAL A 309 -0.93 3.02 -12.60
CA VAL A 309 -1.13 3.94 -11.47
C VAL A 309 -2.39 4.79 -11.65
N SER A 310 -2.66 5.21 -12.89
CA SER A 310 -3.88 5.94 -13.22
C SER A 310 -5.11 5.08 -13.00
N ALA A 311 -5.09 3.83 -13.48
CA ALA A 311 -6.19 2.89 -13.32
C ALA A 311 -6.50 2.62 -11.84
N ALA A 312 -5.45 2.33 -11.04
CA ALA A 312 -5.62 2.07 -9.60
C ALA A 312 -6.22 3.26 -8.85
N LEU A 313 -5.70 4.47 -9.08
CA LEU A 313 -6.22 5.68 -8.42
C LEU A 313 -7.61 6.06 -8.93
N THR A 314 -7.91 5.84 -10.20
CA THR A 314 -9.25 6.02 -10.76
C THR A 314 -10.26 5.09 -10.08
N PHE A 315 -9.87 3.84 -9.81
CA PHE A 315 -10.68 2.92 -9.03
C PHE A 315 -10.97 3.46 -7.62
N ASP A 316 -9.94 3.88 -6.91
CA ASP A 316 -10.08 4.42 -5.54
C ASP A 316 -10.98 5.67 -5.48
N ILE A 317 -10.92 6.53 -6.51
CA ILE A 317 -11.68 7.79 -6.54
C ILE A 317 -13.15 7.56 -6.94
N PHE A 318 -13.43 6.65 -7.88
CA PHE A 318 -14.75 6.51 -8.49
C PHE A 318 -15.44 5.18 -8.22
N ALA A 319 -14.74 4.06 -8.37
CA ALA A 319 -15.33 2.73 -8.22
C ALA A 319 -15.56 2.35 -6.75
N GLU A 320 -14.58 2.53 -5.88
CA GLU A 320 -14.71 2.15 -4.46
C GLU A 320 -15.88 2.85 -3.76
N PRO A 321 -16.09 4.18 -3.90
CA PRO A 321 -17.26 4.85 -3.32
C PRO A 321 -18.59 4.34 -3.87
N LEU A 322 -18.65 4.03 -5.17
CA LEU A 322 -19.84 3.44 -5.79
C LEU A 322 -20.14 2.05 -5.23
N LEU A 323 -19.14 1.19 -5.09
CA LEU A 323 -19.32 -0.15 -4.53
C LEU A 323 -19.83 -0.08 -3.09
N ALA A 324 -19.30 0.83 -2.27
CA ALA A 324 -19.78 1.05 -0.91
C ALA A 324 -21.24 1.55 -0.88
N GLU A 325 -21.62 2.44 -1.79
CA GLU A 325 -23.02 2.89 -1.96
C GLU A 325 -23.96 1.74 -2.33
N LEU A 326 -23.55 0.90 -3.30
CA LEU A 326 -24.33 -0.25 -3.77
C LEU A 326 -24.56 -1.28 -2.64
N GLU A 327 -23.60 -1.48 -1.77
CA GLU A 327 -23.72 -2.34 -0.59
C GLU A 327 -24.51 -1.67 0.56
N GLY A 328 -24.78 -0.37 0.48
CA GLY A 328 -25.39 0.41 1.57
C GLY A 328 -24.45 0.63 2.76
N ALA A 329 -23.15 0.47 2.56
CA ALA A 329 -22.11 0.77 3.55
C ALA A 329 -21.61 2.21 3.38
N GLY A 330 -21.01 2.77 4.43
CA GLY A 330 -20.25 4.02 4.29
C GLY A 330 -18.96 3.79 3.50
N PRO A 331 -18.44 4.84 2.81
CA PRO A 331 -17.16 4.74 2.12
C PRO A 331 -16.04 4.38 3.11
N ARG A 332 -15.09 3.56 2.66
CA ARG A 332 -13.90 3.23 3.48
C ARG A 332 -13.10 4.50 3.71
N ARG A 333 -12.86 4.84 4.97
CA ARG A 333 -11.99 5.97 5.33
C ARG A 333 -10.60 5.45 5.64
N ARG A 334 -9.62 5.82 4.82
CA ARG A 334 -8.22 5.59 5.15
C ARG A 334 -7.82 6.48 6.33
N GLN A 335 -7.02 5.93 7.22
CA GLN A 335 -6.44 6.71 8.31
C GLN A 335 -5.55 7.81 7.73
N ARG A 336 -5.53 8.99 8.36
CA ARG A 336 -4.70 10.12 7.96
C ARG A 336 -3.68 10.43 9.04
N THR A 337 -2.53 10.93 8.61
CA THR A 337 -1.47 11.41 9.50
C THR A 337 -0.84 12.66 8.91
N ARG A 338 -0.15 13.44 9.77
CA ARG A 338 0.66 14.56 9.33
C ARG A 338 2.12 14.14 9.23
N ALA A 339 2.81 14.63 8.22
CA ALA A 339 4.20 14.31 7.97
C ALA A 339 4.95 15.52 7.39
N ARG A 340 6.24 15.66 7.72
CA ARG A 340 7.12 16.67 7.13
C ARG A 340 7.62 16.17 5.78
N LEU A 341 7.48 16.99 4.74
CA LEU A 341 7.93 16.65 3.41
C LEU A 341 9.46 16.70 3.29
N ALA A 342 10.06 15.60 2.81
CA ALA A 342 11.52 15.48 2.73
C ALA A 342 12.16 16.32 1.62
N ARG A 343 11.43 16.66 0.57
CA ARG A 343 11.93 17.43 -0.58
C ARG A 343 10.85 18.25 -1.24
N LYS A 344 11.26 19.25 -2.03
CA LYS A 344 10.33 20.05 -2.84
C LYS A 344 9.45 19.15 -3.72
N LEU A 345 8.18 19.41 -3.72
CA LEU A 345 7.18 18.80 -4.57
C LEU A 345 6.51 19.89 -5.40
N ALA A 346 6.76 19.91 -6.70
CA ALA A 346 6.03 20.80 -7.63
C ALA A 346 4.78 20.08 -8.15
N SER A 347 3.66 20.78 -8.29
CA SER A 347 2.41 20.28 -8.85
C SER A 347 1.85 21.27 -9.86
N PRO A 348 1.23 20.82 -10.96
CA PRO A 348 0.56 21.72 -11.88
C PRO A 348 -0.71 22.30 -11.23
N LEU A 349 -1.01 23.56 -11.54
CA LEU A 349 -2.30 24.16 -11.19
C LEU A 349 -3.44 23.53 -12.02
N GLY A 350 -4.64 23.55 -11.47
CA GLY A 350 -5.86 23.11 -12.15
C GLY A 350 -6.20 21.63 -11.98
N MET A 351 -5.33 20.82 -11.39
CA MET A 351 -5.54 19.38 -11.18
C MET A 351 -5.18 18.96 -9.77
N ASP A 352 -5.96 18.07 -9.15
CA ASP A 352 -5.59 17.40 -7.92
C ASP A 352 -4.49 16.38 -8.23
N ASP A 353 -3.30 16.54 -7.62
CA ASP A 353 -2.12 15.67 -7.87
C ASP A 353 -1.98 14.65 -6.73
N TRP A 354 -2.17 13.37 -7.05
CA TRP A 354 -2.11 12.23 -6.14
C TRP A 354 -0.70 11.65 -6.12
N VAL A 355 0.06 12.05 -5.12
CA VAL A 355 1.48 11.73 -4.99
C VAL A 355 1.68 10.56 -4.02
N ARG A 356 2.29 9.48 -4.52
CA ARG A 356 2.70 8.35 -3.68
C ARG A 356 3.89 8.78 -2.84
N VAL A 357 3.87 8.45 -1.54
CA VAL A 357 4.94 8.78 -0.60
C VAL A 357 5.39 7.57 0.19
N ARG A 358 6.68 7.53 0.52
CA ARG A 358 7.23 6.70 1.58
C ARG A 358 7.16 7.45 2.90
N LEU A 359 6.89 6.72 3.98
CA LEU A 359 6.81 7.29 5.32
C LEU A 359 7.81 6.61 6.26
N GLY A 360 8.20 7.35 7.30
CA GLY A 360 8.97 6.83 8.42
C GLY A 360 9.12 7.87 9.51
N VAL A 361 9.40 7.43 10.73
CA VAL A 361 9.55 8.31 11.90
C VAL A 361 11.02 8.54 12.17
N VAL A 362 11.52 9.75 11.94
CA VAL A 362 12.92 10.17 12.15
C VAL A 362 12.96 11.22 13.27
N GLY A 363 13.73 10.97 14.34
CA GLY A 363 13.81 11.89 15.47
C GLY A 363 12.44 12.24 16.09
N GLY A 364 11.52 11.27 16.14
CA GLY A 364 10.15 11.47 16.66
C GLY A 364 9.18 12.18 15.69
N THR A 365 9.64 12.57 14.50
CA THR A 365 8.81 13.25 13.49
C THR A 365 8.51 12.32 12.32
N MET A 366 7.23 12.25 11.88
CA MET A 366 6.86 11.55 10.66
C MET A 366 7.40 12.31 9.45
N VAL A 367 8.12 11.63 8.58
CA VAL A 367 8.72 12.19 7.35
C VAL A 367 8.11 11.52 6.14
N ALA A 368 7.71 12.32 5.14
CA ALA A 368 7.16 11.86 3.86
C ALA A 368 8.15 12.13 2.72
N THR A 369 8.56 11.07 2.03
CA THR A 369 9.43 11.17 0.84
C THR A 369 8.64 10.83 -0.41
N PRO A 370 8.42 11.79 -1.34
CA PRO A 370 7.72 11.54 -2.59
C PRO A 370 8.43 10.50 -3.46
N LEU A 371 7.65 9.57 -4.01
CA LEU A 371 8.09 8.56 -4.97
C LEU A 371 8.02 9.08 -6.42
N PRO A 372 8.60 8.37 -7.40
CA PRO A 372 8.46 8.70 -8.83
C PRO A 372 6.99 8.79 -9.24
N ARG A 373 6.63 9.83 -10.01
CA ARG A 373 5.23 10.18 -10.31
C ARG A 373 4.71 9.69 -11.66
N GLY A 374 5.50 8.94 -12.42
CA GLY A 374 5.05 8.39 -13.71
C GLY A 374 3.77 7.56 -13.56
N ALA A 375 2.84 7.75 -14.47
CA ALA A 375 1.57 7.01 -14.49
C ALA A 375 1.77 5.49 -14.71
N GLY A 376 2.82 5.12 -15.45
CA GLY A 376 3.22 3.73 -15.72
C GLY A 376 4.11 3.09 -14.64
N VAL A 377 4.52 3.84 -13.60
CA VAL A 377 5.45 3.32 -12.57
C VAL A 377 4.67 2.59 -11.48
N LEU A 378 4.14 1.41 -11.79
CA LEU A 378 3.35 0.57 -10.86
C LEU A 378 4.09 0.30 -9.54
N THR A 379 5.40 0.08 -9.59
CA THR A 379 6.23 -0.14 -8.40
C THR A 379 6.20 1.03 -7.41
N SER A 380 5.82 2.23 -7.84
CA SER A 380 5.61 3.36 -6.93
C SER A 380 4.40 3.17 -6.01
N LEU A 381 3.34 2.48 -6.45
CA LEU A 381 2.22 2.06 -5.59
C LEU A 381 2.63 0.94 -4.64
N VAL A 382 3.34 -0.07 -5.14
CA VAL A 382 3.86 -1.18 -4.32
C VAL A 382 4.73 -0.67 -3.17
N ARG A 383 5.51 0.38 -3.41
CA ARG A 383 6.42 0.97 -2.43
C ARG A 383 5.80 2.07 -1.58
N ALA A 384 4.60 2.54 -1.90
CA ALA A 384 3.95 3.63 -1.19
C ALA A 384 3.47 3.19 0.19
N ASP A 385 3.73 4.02 1.19
CA ASP A 385 3.17 3.90 2.54
C ASP A 385 1.95 4.82 2.70
N GLY A 386 1.79 5.81 1.81
CA GLY A 386 0.67 6.74 1.81
C GLY A 386 0.51 7.53 0.51
N LEU A 387 -0.59 8.28 0.45
CA LEU A 387 -0.95 9.19 -0.63
C LEU A 387 -1.04 10.62 -0.11
N LEU A 388 -0.32 11.54 -0.75
CA LEU A 388 -0.43 12.99 -0.57
C LEU A 388 -1.26 13.56 -1.72
N VAL A 389 -2.37 14.21 -1.40
CA VAL A 389 -3.15 14.94 -2.40
C VAL A 389 -2.75 16.41 -2.37
N VAL A 390 -2.20 16.90 -3.49
CA VAL A 390 -1.95 18.33 -3.68
C VAL A 390 -3.16 18.91 -4.40
N PRO A 391 -3.93 19.82 -3.77
CA PRO A 391 -5.13 20.36 -4.38
C PRO A 391 -4.86 21.16 -5.66
N ALA A 392 -5.82 21.18 -6.58
CA ALA A 392 -5.76 21.88 -7.86
C ALA A 392 -5.37 23.38 -7.79
N GLY A 393 -5.63 24.02 -6.67
CA GLY A 393 -5.28 25.44 -6.44
C GLY A 393 -3.86 25.67 -5.92
N ARG A 394 -2.99 24.64 -5.88
CA ARG A 394 -1.66 24.73 -5.27
C ARG A 394 -0.56 24.21 -6.19
N GLU A 395 0.53 24.99 -6.30
CA GLU A 395 1.70 24.62 -7.14
C GLU A 395 2.66 23.60 -6.48
N GLY A 396 2.24 23.00 -5.35
CA GLY A 396 3.03 22.01 -4.64
C GLY A 396 3.36 22.39 -3.20
N HIS A 397 4.46 21.82 -2.66
CA HIS A 397 4.90 21.99 -1.29
C HIS A 397 6.41 22.19 -1.20
N HIS A 398 6.86 22.94 -0.18
CA HIS A 398 8.26 23.13 0.11
C HIS A 398 8.85 22.01 0.99
N PRO A 399 10.19 21.80 0.94
CA PRO A 399 10.86 20.89 1.88
C PRO A 399 10.59 21.32 3.33
N GLY A 400 10.35 20.35 4.21
CA GLY A 400 10.06 20.60 5.63
C GLY A 400 8.64 21.07 5.95
N GLU A 401 7.81 21.33 4.95
CA GLU A 401 6.42 21.67 5.15
C GLU A 401 5.62 20.47 5.68
N GLU A 402 4.69 20.74 6.61
CA GLU A 402 3.78 19.73 7.14
C GLU A 402 2.62 19.51 6.16
N VAL A 403 2.39 18.24 5.81
CA VAL A 403 1.35 17.82 4.85
C VAL A 403 0.50 16.70 5.45
N GLU A 404 -0.76 16.60 5.03
CA GLU A 404 -1.65 15.51 5.41
C GLU A 404 -1.52 14.34 4.43
N ILE A 405 -1.36 13.13 4.95
CA ILE A 405 -1.16 11.90 4.17
C ILE A 405 -2.27 10.91 4.49
N GLU A 406 -2.91 10.36 3.48
CA GLU A 406 -3.77 9.17 3.60
C GLU A 406 -2.90 7.91 3.63
N LEU A 407 -3.06 7.08 4.67
CA LEU A 407 -2.23 5.90 4.89
C LEU A 407 -2.68 4.73 4.03
N LEU A 408 -1.72 4.07 3.40
CA LEU A 408 -1.88 2.78 2.72
C LEU A 408 -1.43 1.60 3.61
N ARG A 409 -0.67 1.89 4.67
CA ARG A 409 -0.17 0.94 5.66
C ARG A 409 -0.45 1.45 7.07
N SER A 410 -0.42 0.56 8.06
CA SER A 410 -0.66 0.94 9.46
C SER A 410 0.46 1.83 10.01
N LEU A 411 0.13 2.71 10.97
CA LEU A 411 1.13 3.54 11.66
C LEU A 411 2.17 2.71 12.39
N ASP A 412 1.79 1.54 12.95
CA ASP A 412 2.72 0.65 13.65
C ASP A 412 3.81 0.13 12.70
N GLU A 413 3.42 -0.35 11.51
CA GLU A 413 4.38 -0.77 10.48
C GLU A 413 5.30 0.37 10.03
N ILE A 414 4.74 1.57 9.79
CA ILE A 414 5.49 2.75 9.35
C ILE A 414 6.46 3.20 10.44
N SER A 415 6.06 3.14 11.73
CA SER A 415 6.89 3.57 12.85
C SER A 415 8.18 2.77 12.99
N ARG A 416 8.22 1.54 12.48
CA ARG A 416 9.39 0.63 12.54
C ARG A 416 10.24 0.67 11.27
N THR A 417 9.90 1.54 10.31
CA THR A 417 10.63 1.67 9.06
C THR A 417 11.98 2.37 9.27
N ILE A 418 13.06 1.74 8.80
CA ILE A 418 14.38 2.36 8.64
C ILE A 418 14.34 3.21 7.38
N VAL A 419 14.50 4.52 7.50
CA VAL A 419 14.51 5.45 6.36
C VAL A 419 15.93 5.65 5.88
N ALA A 420 16.23 5.19 4.66
CA ALA A 420 17.49 5.40 3.96
C ALA A 420 17.28 6.36 2.80
N ILE A 421 18.00 7.48 2.78
CA ILE A 421 17.96 8.47 1.68
C ILE A 421 19.38 8.67 1.16
N GLY A 422 19.57 8.60 -0.16
CA GLY A 422 20.90 8.80 -0.72
C GLY A 422 21.08 8.18 -2.10
N SER A 423 22.26 7.67 -2.37
CA SER A 423 22.48 6.87 -3.56
C SER A 423 21.82 5.50 -3.39
N HIS A 424 21.18 5.02 -4.44
CA HIS A 424 20.60 3.67 -4.44
C HIS A 424 21.66 2.63 -4.79
N ASP A 425 21.55 1.46 -4.14
CA ASP A 425 22.33 0.27 -4.47
C ASP A 425 21.47 -0.99 -4.26
N LEU A 426 21.73 -2.03 -5.06
CA LEU A 426 21.00 -3.33 -4.98
C LEU A 426 21.15 -3.99 -3.61
N VAL A 427 22.25 -3.74 -2.91
CA VAL A 427 22.47 -4.23 -1.55
C VAL A 427 21.45 -3.68 -0.56
N LEU A 428 20.93 -2.47 -0.77
CA LEU A 428 19.86 -1.91 0.07
C LEU A 428 18.51 -2.62 -0.17
N ASP A 429 18.21 -3.01 -1.40
CA ASP A 429 16.99 -3.79 -1.70
C ASP A 429 17.10 -5.20 -1.10
N LEU A 430 18.29 -5.83 -1.21
CA LEU A 430 18.56 -7.12 -0.57
C LEU A 430 18.47 -7.03 0.96
N ALA A 431 19.01 -5.95 1.56
CA ALA A 431 18.91 -5.69 2.99
C ALA A 431 17.45 -5.50 3.44
N ALA A 432 16.64 -4.79 2.66
CA ALA A 432 15.22 -4.63 2.96
C ALA A 432 14.48 -5.98 3.01
N SER A 433 14.78 -6.88 2.06
CA SER A 433 14.23 -8.24 2.03
C SER A 433 14.70 -9.09 3.21
N ALA A 434 16.01 -9.07 3.52
CA ALA A 434 16.60 -9.85 4.60
C ALA A 434 16.09 -9.39 5.97
N LEU A 435 16.01 -8.07 6.23
CA LEU A 435 15.47 -7.52 7.47
C LEU A 435 14.03 -7.99 7.71
N ARG A 436 13.18 -7.95 6.68
CA ARG A 436 11.79 -8.39 6.79
C ARG A 436 11.66 -9.91 6.98
N SER A 437 12.60 -10.69 6.44
CA SER A 437 12.66 -12.14 6.66
C SER A 437 13.02 -12.47 8.10
N ASP A 438 13.89 -11.68 8.72
CA ASP A 438 14.34 -11.89 10.10
C ASP A 438 13.31 -11.37 11.13
N ASP A 439 12.70 -10.21 10.89
CA ASP A 439 11.55 -9.68 11.64
C ASP A 439 10.56 -9.00 10.67
N PRO A 440 9.35 -9.61 10.45
CA PRO A 440 8.35 -9.08 9.54
C PRO A 440 7.89 -7.63 9.85
N ARG A 441 8.14 -7.15 11.06
CA ARG A 441 7.79 -5.80 11.51
C ARG A 441 8.81 -4.76 11.11
N VAL A 442 10.06 -5.16 10.81
CA VAL A 442 11.14 -4.25 10.41
C VAL A 442 11.12 -4.09 8.90
N THR A 443 11.07 -2.85 8.43
CA THR A 443 11.15 -2.50 7.02
C THR A 443 12.25 -1.48 6.77
N LEU A 444 12.85 -1.51 5.58
CA LEU A 444 13.81 -0.52 5.11
C LEU A 444 13.25 0.20 3.88
N ALA A 445 13.06 1.51 4.01
CA ALA A 445 12.60 2.36 2.93
C ALA A 445 13.79 3.11 2.30
N SER A 446 14.23 2.68 1.12
CA SER A 446 15.31 3.35 0.38
C SER A 446 14.74 4.37 -0.61
N SER A 447 15.30 5.58 -0.63
CA SER A 447 14.94 6.65 -1.57
C SER A 447 16.17 7.18 -2.29
N ASN A 448 16.15 7.08 -3.63
CA ASN A 448 17.26 7.52 -4.47
C ASN A 448 17.19 9.03 -4.74
N VAL A 449 18.14 9.78 -4.19
CA VAL A 449 18.33 11.23 -4.44
C VAL A 449 19.79 11.57 -4.75
N GLY A 450 20.65 10.54 -4.87
CA GLY A 450 22.10 10.66 -5.00
C GLY A 450 22.80 10.92 -3.66
N SER A 451 24.12 10.69 -3.63
CA SER A 451 24.94 10.77 -2.39
C SER A 451 24.87 12.15 -1.73
N LEU A 452 24.96 13.23 -2.50
CA LEU A 452 24.88 14.60 -2.00
C LEU A 452 23.51 14.88 -1.36
N GLY A 453 22.43 14.52 -2.04
CA GLY A 453 21.08 14.68 -1.53
C GLY A 453 20.82 13.87 -0.26
N GLY A 454 21.44 12.69 -0.13
CA GLY A 454 21.39 11.88 1.09
C GLY A 454 22.04 12.56 2.28
N LEU A 455 23.25 13.12 2.12
CA LEU A 455 23.93 13.85 3.19
C LEU A 455 23.15 15.09 3.62
N VAL A 456 22.53 15.81 2.67
CA VAL A 456 21.64 16.93 2.99
C VAL A 456 20.41 16.47 3.77
N ALA A 457 19.77 15.37 3.36
CA ALA A 457 18.64 14.80 4.07
C ALA A 457 19.00 14.38 5.50
N LEU A 458 20.18 13.80 5.70
CA LEU A 458 20.70 13.45 7.03
C LEU A 458 20.94 14.71 7.88
N ARG A 459 21.55 15.75 7.30
CA ARG A 459 21.71 17.06 7.97
C ARG A 459 20.38 17.62 8.45
N ASP A 460 19.35 17.52 7.62
CA ASP A 460 18.03 18.11 7.89
C ASP A 460 17.14 17.20 8.77
N GLY A 461 17.65 16.03 9.22
CA GLY A 461 16.92 15.09 10.09
C GLY A 461 15.77 14.38 9.38
N LEU A 462 15.92 14.08 8.07
CA LEU A 462 14.89 13.50 7.24
C LEU A 462 15.12 12.00 6.95
N CYS A 463 16.22 11.43 7.40
CA CYS A 463 16.52 10.00 7.30
C CYS A 463 17.33 9.51 8.49
N HIS A 464 17.31 8.21 8.71
CA HIS A 464 18.14 7.53 9.71
C HIS A 464 19.55 7.32 9.18
N VAL A 465 19.66 6.88 7.92
CA VAL A 465 20.93 6.60 7.25
C VAL A 465 20.98 7.25 5.87
N ALA A 466 22.16 7.74 5.48
CA ALA A 466 22.41 8.26 4.15
C ALA A 466 23.41 7.38 3.41
N GLY A 467 23.00 6.83 2.23
CA GLY A 467 23.89 6.08 1.35
C GLY A 467 24.79 7.02 0.55
N SER A 468 26.11 6.86 0.65
CA SER A 468 27.08 7.76 0.02
C SER A 468 28.30 7.02 -0.55
N HIS A 469 28.71 7.47 -1.75
CA HIS A 469 29.95 7.07 -2.42
C HIS A 469 30.51 8.26 -3.21
N LEU A 470 30.48 9.44 -2.60
CA LEU A 470 30.82 10.69 -3.28
C LEU A 470 32.34 10.85 -3.34
N LEU A 471 32.91 10.77 -4.54
CA LEU A 471 34.33 10.97 -4.79
C LEU A 471 34.70 12.44 -4.67
N ASP A 472 35.74 12.77 -3.90
CA ASP A 472 36.41 14.05 -3.96
C ASP A 472 37.51 14.03 -5.04
N PRO A 473 37.33 14.74 -6.15
CA PRO A 473 38.28 14.70 -7.26
C PRO A 473 39.66 15.30 -6.93
N ALA A 474 39.77 16.06 -5.83
CA ALA A 474 41.04 16.70 -5.43
C ALA A 474 41.91 15.74 -4.58
N THR A 475 41.28 14.89 -3.76
CA THR A 475 41.99 13.99 -2.87
C THR A 475 41.94 12.52 -3.29
N GLY A 476 40.98 12.15 -4.15
CA GLY A 476 40.70 10.74 -4.51
C GLY A 476 39.95 9.99 -3.42
N GLU A 477 39.60 10.63 -2.30
CA GLU A 477 38.87 10.03 -1.19
C GLU A 477 37.37 10.09 -1.41
N TYR A 478 36.66 9.13 -0.80
CA TYR A 478 35.21 9.04 -0.89
C TYR A 478 34.55 9.48 0.41
N THR A 479 33.36 10.12 0.30
CA THR A 479 32.43 10.48 1.39
C THR A 479 33.04 11.39 2.46
N LEU A 480 34.16 11.00 3.10
CA LEU A 480 34.73 11.70 4.27
C LEU A 480 35.01 13.19 4.03
N PRO A 481 35.61 13.63 2.89
CA PRO A 481 35.88 15.05 2.65
C PRO A 481 34.63 15.94 2.61
N TYR A 482 33.48 15.36 2.33
CA TYR A 482 32.21 16.09 2.23
C TYR A 482 31.50 16.28 3.57
N LEU A 483 31.77 15.43 4.59
CA LEU A 483 31.04 15.44 5.85
C LEU A 483 31.11 16.78 6.55
N GLY A 484 32.31 17.36 6.70
CA GLY A 484 32.47 18.67 7.34
C GLY A 484 31.77 19.79 6.61
N ARG A 485 31.83 19.78 5.27
CA ARG A 485 31.24 20.82 4.40
C ARG A 485 29.72 20.79 4.39
N ILE A 486 29.11 19.58 4.41
CA ILE A 486 27.67 19.41 4.23
C ILE A 486 26.94 19.33 5.56
N LEU A 487 27.48 18.60 6.54
CA LEU A 487 26.81 18.32 7.81
C LEU A 487 26.99 19.42 8.87
N GLY A 488 27.81 20.46 8.59
CA GLY A 488 27.91 21.62 9.46
C GLY A 488 28.43 21.32 10.89
N GLY A 489 29.33 20.33 11.01
CA GLY A 489 29.90 19.92 12.30
C GLY A 489 29.06 18.93 13.11
N ARG A 490 27.97 18.39 12.57
CA ARG A 490 27.25 17.30 13.20
C ARG A 490 28.14 16.05 13.34
N ASP A 491 28.10 15.45 14.52
CA ASP A 491 28.79 14.19 14.76
C ASP A 491 28.08 13.03 14.08
N VAL A 492 28.85 12.27 13.30
CA VAL A 492 28.32 11.16 12.49
C VAL A 492 29.25 9.95 12.51
N ASN A 493 28.67 8.78 12.43
CA ASN A 493 29.37 7.55 12.15
C ASN A 493 29.29 7.23 10.65
N VAL A 494 30.39 6.73 10.11
CA VAL A 494 30.45 6.22 8.73
C VAL A 494 30.72 4.72 8.79
N ILE A 495 29.78 3.95 8.24
CA ILE A 495 29.83 2.50 8.27
C ILE A 495 29.95 2.00 6.85
N ARG A 496 30.98 1.18 6.57
CA ARG A 496 31.17 0.55 5.28
C ARG A 496 30.00 -0.40 4.97
N LEU A 497 29.25 -0.16 3.88
CA LEU A 497 28.29 -1.12 3.39
C LEU A 497 29.02 -2.17 2.52
N VAL A 498 29.66 -1.74 1.45
CA VAL A 498 30.40 -2.61 0.53
C VAL A 498 31.51 -1.85 -0.19
N HIS A 499 32.43 -2.60 -0.81
CA HIS A 499 33.16 -2.13 -1.99
C HIS A 499 32.48 -2.68 -3.22
N ARG A 500 32.39 -1.89 -4.30
CA ARG A 500 31.72 -2.32 -5.53
C ARG A 500 32.53 -1.94 -6.76
N ASP A 501 32.47 -2.80 -7.77
CA ASP A 501 33.18 -2.57 -9.03
C ASP A 501 32.34 -1.65 -9.93
N GLN A 502 32.91 -0.54 -10.32
CA GLN A 502 32.38 0.42 -11.29
C GLN A 502 33.08 0.24 -12.63
N GLY A 503 32.32 0.28 -13.72
CA GLY A 503 32.88 0.10 -15.06
C GLY A 503 31.88 0.43 -16.17
N LEU A 504 32.33 0.31 -17.40
CA LEU A 504 31.46 0.46 -18.57
C LEU A 504 30.64 -0.81 -18.78
N ILE A 505 29.35 -0.67 -18.80
CA ILE A 505 28.36 -1.69 -19.18
C ILE A 505 28.23 -1.59 -20.70
N VAL A 506 28.45 -2.68 -21.42
CA VAL A 506 28.40 -2.76 -22.88
C VAL A 506 27.59 -3.99 -23.32
N ALA A 507 27.15 -3.98 -24.59
CA ALA A 507 26.40 -5.13 -25.13
C ALA A 507 27.25 -6.43 -25.12
N PRO A 508 26.60 -7.62 -25.07
CA PRO A 508 27.30 -8.90 -25.06
C PRO A 508 28.25 -9.04 -26.21
N GLY A 509 29.47 -9.56 -25.92
CA GLY A 509 30.56 -9.68 -26.89
C GLY A 509 31.27 -8.37 -27.21
N ASN A 510 30.89 -7.25 -26.56
CA ASN A 510 31.52 -5.93 -26.80
C ASN A 510 31.70 -5.61 -28.27
N PRO A 511 30.65 -5.51 -29.09
CA PRO A 511 30.73 -5.48 -30.54
C PRO A 511 31.51 -4.28 -31.09
N LEU A 512 31.64 -3.18 -30.33
CA LEU A 512 32.42 -2.01 -30.70
C LEU A 512 33.89 -2.09 -30.24
N GLY A 513 34.28 -3.17 -29.53
CA GLY A 513 35.64 -3.38 -29.04
C GLY A 513 36.11 -2.24 -28.13
N LEU A 514 35.22 -1.72 -27.26
CA LEU A 514 35.58 -0.68 -26.31
C LEU A 514 36.52 -1.25 -25.24
N ARG A 515 37.53 -0.46 -24.84
CA ARG A 515 38.54 -0.87 -23.86
C ARG A 515 38.50 -0.07 -22.56
N GLY A 516 37.86 1.11 -22.59
CA GLY A 516 37.79 2.00 -21.43
C GLY A 516 37.16 3.35 -21.78
N ILE A 517 37.24 4.27 -20.81
CA ILE A 517 36.65 5.61 -20.88
C ILE A 517 37.14 6.41 -22.12
N GLY A 518 38.41 6.24 -22.53
CA GLY A 518 38.96 6.91 -23.70
C GLY A 518 38.26 6.58 -25.01
N ASP A 519 37.61 5.44 -25.15
CA ASP A 519 36.89 5.03 -26.34
C ASP A 519 35.52 5.69 -26.51
N LEU A 520 35.00 6.36 -25.47
CA LEU A 520 33.68 7.02 -25.52
C LEU A 520 33.60 8.17 -26.51
N ILE A 521 34.74 8.73 -26.94
CA ILE A 521 34.81 9.79 -27.95
C ILE A 521 34.88 9.26 -29.41
N ARG A 522 34.94 7.94 -29.59
CA ARG A 522 34.99 7.34 -30.92
C ARG A 522 33.71 7.64 -31.69
N PRO A 523 33.78 8.02 -32.97
CA PRO A 523 32.60 8.26 -33.81
C PRO A 523 31.67 7.02 -33.80
N GLY A 524 30.37 7.26 -33.59
CA GLY A 524 29.35 6.21 -33.59
C GLY A 524 29.15 5.49 -32.25
N VAL A 525 29.93 5.81 -31.21
CA VAL A 525 29.69 5.30 -29.85
C VAL A 525 28.67 6.19 -29.15
N ARG A 526 27.52 5.64 -28.81
CA ARG A 526 26.44 6.32 -28.08
C ARG A 526 26.53 5.99 -26.60
N TYR A 527 26.69 7.02 -25.78
CA TYR A 527 26.81 6.86 -24.32
C TYR A 527 25.49 7.14 -23.60
N VAL A 528 25.25 6.42 -22.52
CA VAL A 528 24.15 6.66 -21.57
C VAL A 528 24.72 6.95 -20.19
N ASN A 529 24.37 8.11 -19.66
CA ASN A 529 24.93 8.64 -18.43
C ASN A 529 24.02 8.42 -17.22
N ARG A 530 24.59 8.58 -16.05
CA ARG A 530 23.84 8.73 -14.81
C ARG A 530 23.38 10.18 -14.62
N GLN A 531 22.25 10.35 -13.92
CA GLN A 531 21.71 11.67 -13.57
C GLN A 531 22.74 12.56 -12.85
N ARG A 532 22.62 13.88 -12.99
CA ARG A 532 23.44 14.86 -12.25
C ARG A 532 23.32 14.65 -10.75
N GLY A 533 24.46 14.76 -10.03
CA GLY A 533 24.54 14.52 -8.61
C GLY A 533 24.70 13.06 -8.17
N ALA A 534 24.66 12.11 -9.10
CA ALA A 534 25.05 10.72 -8.83
C ALA A 534 26.56 10.60 -8.72
N GLY A 535 27.07 9.84 -7.71
CA GLY A 535 28.51 9.59 -7.53
C GLY A 535 29.19 8.99 -8.76
N THR A 536 28.51 8.09 -9.48
CA THR A 536 28.99 7.53 -10.77
C THR A 536 29.17 8.59 -11.85
N ARG A 537 28.35 9.65 -11.86
CA ARG A 537 28.56 10.79 -12.77
C ARG A 537 29.79 11.60 -12.37
N VAL A 538 29.99 11.82 -11.06
CA VAL A 538 31.20 12.49 -10.55
C VAL A 538 32.44 11.67 -10.90
N LEU A 539 32.37 10.35 -10.76
CA LEU A 539 33.45 9.43 -11.18
C LEU A 539 33.75 9.56 -12.68
N LEU A 540 32.72 9.53 -13.55
CA LEU A 540 32.94 9.74 -14.99
C LEU A 540 33.63 11.07 -15.26
N ASP A 541 33.14 12.16 -14.67
CA ASP A 541 33.71 13.50 -14.89
C ASP A 541 35.16 13.62 -14.37
N HIS A 542 35.50 12.84 -13.34
CA HIS A 542 36.86 12.70 -12.85
C HIS A 542 37.73 11.95 -13.86
N GLU A 543 37.31 10.79 -14.32
CA GLU A 543 38.02 9.97 -15.30
C GLU A 543 38.26 10.73 -16.64
N LEU A 544 37.22 11.44 -17.12
CA LEU A 544 37.33 12.26 -18.31
C LEU A 544 38.41 13.32 -18.18
N ARG A 545 38.50 14.00 -17.04
CA ARG A 545 39.54 14.98 -16.76
C ARG A 545 40.94 14.37 -16.72
N MET A 546 41.07 13.19 -16.06
CA MET A 546 42.34 12.47 -16.02
C MET A 546 42.84 12.05 -17.40
N HIS A 547 41.92 11.76 -18.33
CA HIS A 547 42.21 11.42 -19.72
C HIS A 547 42.28 12.64 -20.67
N GLY A 548 42.05 13.87 -20.15
CA GLY A 548 42.02 15.09 -20.98
C GLY A 548 40.87 15.15 -21.99
N ILE A 549 39.77 14.47 -21.70
CA ILE A 549 38.59 14.36 -22.57
C ILE A 549 37.55 15.40 -22.17
N SER A 550 37.04 16.18 -23.15
CA SER A 550 35.89 17.04 -22.94
C SER A 550 34.60 16.23 -22.95
N SER A 551 33.69 16.52 -22.03
CA SER A 551 32.35 15.91 -22.00
C SER A 551 31.55 16.14 -23.29
N ASP A 552 31.79 17.27 -23.97
CA ASP A 552 31.11 17.65 -25.23
C ASP A 552 31.50 16.75 -26.39
N ALA A 553 32.64 16.01 -26.29
CA ALA A 553 33.08 15.07 -27.29
C ALA A 553 32.34 13.71 -27.20
N ILE A 554 31.52 13.49 -26.21
CA ILE A 554 30.82 12.21 -25.99
C ILE A 554 29.39 12.33 -26.49
N ASP A 555 29.03 11.56 -27.51
CA ASP A 555 27.63 11.45 -27.95
C ASP A 555 26.80 10.79 -26.87
N GLY A 556 25.76 11.48 -26.39
CA GLY A 556 24.87 10.99 -25.36
C GLY A 556 25.29 11.35 -23.93
N TYR A 557 26.32 12.17 -23.69
CA TYR A 557 26.71 12.63 -22.36
C TYR A 557 25.54 13.29 -21.58
N ALA A 558 24.63 13.99 -22.26
CA ALA A 558 23.44 14.60 -21.67
C ALA A 558 22.26 13.63 -21.52
N ARG A 559 22.34 12.41 -22.04
CA ARG A 559 21.30 11.38 -21.93
C ARG A 559 21.42 10.69 -20.58
N GLU A 560 20.50 11.01 -19.67
CA GLU A 560 20.58 10.63 -18.27
C GLU A 560 19.59 9.53 -17.89
N GLU A 561 20.06 8.56 -17.09
CA GLU A 561 19.25 7.51 -16.46
C GLU A 561 19.37 7.55 -14.92
N PRO A 562 18.26 7.31 -14.18
CA PRO A 562 18.21 7.54 -12.73
C PRO A 562 18.89 6.45 -11.89
N THR A 563 19.07 5.22 -12.40
CA THR A 563 19.65 4.09 -11.65
C THR A 563 20.68 3.33 -12.48
N HIS A 564 21.51 2.50 -11.84
CA HIS A 564 22.44 1.61 -12.54
C HIS A 564 21.71 0.59 -13.42
N LEU A 565 20.59 0.04 -12.92
CA LEU A 565 19.73 -0.88 -13.69
C LEU A 565 19.11 -0.18 -14.91
N ALA A 566 18.72 1.10 -14.80
CA ALA A 566 18.20 1.85 -15.94
C ALA A 566 19.26 2.10 -17.02
N VAL A 567 20.52 2.33 -16.62
CA VAL A 567 21.65 2.41 -17.58
C VAL A 567 21.84 1.06 -18.28
N ALA A 568 21.87 -0.05 -17.52
CA ALA A 568 21.99 -1.40 -18.09
C ALA A 568 20.81 -1.72 -19.03
N ALA A 569 19.58 -1.39 -18.64
CA ALA A 569 18.39 -1.56 -19.47
C ALA A 569 18.47 -0.74 -20.76
N ALA A 570 19.01 0.49 -20.73
CA ALA A 570 19.19 1.32 -21.90
C ALA A 570 20.21 0.71 -22.89
N VAL A 571 21.29 0.14 -22.38
CA VAL A 571 22.28 -0.58 -23.20
C VAL A 571 21.66 -1.87 -23.76
N ALA A 572 20.98 -2.67 -22.95
CA ALA A 572 20.30 -3.90 -23.38
C ALA A 572 19.26 -3.64 -24.48
N ALA A 573 18.55 -2.52 -24.40
CA ALA A 573 17.55 -2.10 -25.39
C ALA A 573 18.18 -1.40 -26.64
N GLY A 574 19.50 -1.32 -26.75
CA GLY A 574 20.20 -0.66 -27.87
C GLY A 574 20.00 0.86 -27.93
N ARG A 575 19.51 1.50 -26.85
CA ARG A 575 19.38 2.96 -26.78
C ARG A 575 20.73 3.68 -26.57
N GLY A 576 21.74 2.94 -26.16
CA GLY A 576 23.14 3.34 -26.06
C GLY A 576 24.04 2.13 -26.20
N ASP A 577 25.30 2.36 -26.50
CA ASP A 577 26.30 1.31 -26.73
C ASP A 577 27.17 1.09 -25.49
N ALA A 578 27.25 2.08 -24.61
CA ALA A 578 27.96 2.02 -23.34
C ALA A 578 27.32 2.93 -22.28
N GLY A 579 27.47 2.55 -21.01
CA GLY A 579 27.11 3.40 -19.88
C GLY A 579 27.91 3.03 -18.65
N LEU A 580 28.28 4.00 -17.79
CA LEU A 580 29.01 3.75 -16.56
C LEU A 580 28.05 3.27 -15.46
N GLY A 581 28.38 2.13 -14.84
CA GLY A 581 27.55 1.54 -13.80
C GLY A 581 28.28 0.48 -12.97
N ILE A 582 27.54 -0.25 -12.14
CA ILE A 582 28.06 -1.33 -11.29
C ILE A 582 28.00 -2.67 -12.03
N MET A 583 28.92 -3.57 -11.73
CA MET A 583 28.97 -4.91 -12.33
C MET A 583 27.68 -5.71 -12.11
N ALA A 584 27.06 -5.62 -10.93
CA ALA A 584 25.80 -6.30 -10.65
C ALA A 584 24.68 -5.90 -11.61
N ALA A 585 24.63 -4.62 -12.05
CA ALA A 585 23.64 -4.16 -13.02
C ALA A 585 23.91 -4.75 -14.42
N ALA A 586 25.17 -4.86 -14.83
CA ALA A 586 25.52 -5.52 -16.09
C ALA A 586 25.10 -7.01 -16.06
N ARG A 587 25.41 -7.72 -14.98
CA ARG A 587 25.07 -9.14 -14.82
C ARG A 587 23.56 -9.38 -14.85
N ALA A 588 22.77 -8.51 -14.20
CA ALA A 588 21.30 -8.62 -14.16
C ALA A 588 20.66 -8.60 -15.57
N PHE A 589 21.33 -7.98 -16.56
CA PHE A 589 20.86 -7.89 -17.95
C PHE A 589 21.66 -8.77 -18.91
N GLY A 590 22.59 -9.63 -18.42
CA GLY A 590 23.43 -10.46 -19.28
C GLY A 590 24.36 -9.65 -20.18
N LEU A 591 24.80 -8.48 -19.73
CA LEU A 591 25.67 -7.55 -20.45
C LEU A 591 27.13 -7.75 -20.04
N ASP A 592 28.07 -7.38 -20.93
CA ASP A 592 29.49 -7.37 -20.62
C ASP A 592 29.87 -6.13 -19.81
N PHE A 593 30.98 -6.26 -19.06
CA PHE A 593 31.44 -5.25 -18.13
C PHE A 593 32.93 -5.00 -18.27
N LEU A 594 33.32 -3.75 -18.48
CA LEU A 594 34.71 -3.31 -18.54
C LEU A 594 35.05 -2.54 -17.26
N PRO A 595 35.85 -3.10 -16.34
CA PRO A 595 36.14 -2.48 -15.06
C PRO A 595 36.90 -1.17 -15.21
N VAL A 596 36.50 -0.17 -14.43
CA VAL A 596 37.17 1.16 -14.38
C VAL A 596 37.80 1.37 -12.99
N THR A 597 37.02 1.18 -11.92
CA THR A 597 37.53 1.35 -10.57
C THR A 597 36.72 0.53 -9.57
N ARG A 598 37.27 0.38 -8.38
CA ARG A 598 36.57 -0.21 -7.22
C ARG A 598 36.36 0.87 -6.17
N GLU A 599 35.10 1.19 -5.88
CA GLU A 599 34.74 2.27 -4.97
C GLU A 599 34.11 1.77 -3.67
N PRO A 600 34.34 2.46 -2.55
CA PRO A 600 33.60 2.22 -1.31
C PRO A 600 32.19 2.80 -1.42
N TYR A 601 31.21 2.09 -0.86
CA TYR A 601 29.87 2.60 -0.62
C TYR A 601 29.60 2.55 0.89
N ASP A 602 29.29 3.70 1.47
CA ASP A 602 29.17 3.89 2.91
C ASP A 602 27.74 4.31 3.31
N LEU A 603 27.36 3.89 4.52
CA LEU A 603 26.20 4.40 5.24
C LEU A 603 26.66 5.43 6.26
N VAL A 604 26.14 6.67 6.13
CA VAL A 604 26.37 7.76 7.08
C VAL A 604 25.16 7.88 7.99
N VAL A 605 25.39 7.91 9.30
CA VAL A 605 24.36 7.96 10.33
C VAL A 605 24.73 8.99 11.39
N ALA A 606 23.75 9.73 11.93
CA ALA A 606 23.99 10.62 13.07
C ALA A 606 24.49 9.81 14.27
N ALA A 607 25.53 10.29 14.98
CA ALA A 607 26.11 9.56 16.10
C ALA A 607 25.07 9.24 17.19
N SER A 608 24.13 10.14 17.42
CA SER A 608 23.01 9.97 18.37
C SER A 608 22.03 8.83 17.99
N GLU A 609 21.96 8.49 16.70
CA GLU A 609 21.04 7.45 16.17
C GLU A 609 21.75 6.12 15.92
N ALA A 610 23.09 6.11 15.89
CA ALA A 610 23.87 4.93 15.51
C ALA A 610 23.62 3.71 16.41
N GLU A 611 23.36 3.92 17.69
CA GLU A 611 23.07 2.88 18.68
C GLU A 611 21.57 2.73 18.97
N SER A 612 20.70 3.36 18.16
CA SER A 612 19.26 3.28 18.37
C SER A 612 18.75 1.84 18.16
N PRO A 613 17.76 1.37 18.96
CA PRO A 613 17.15 0.06 18.77
C PRO A 613 16.57 -0.14 17.38
N ARG A 614 16.22 0.92 16.69
CA ARG A 614 15.70 0.90 15.32
C ARG A 614 16.73 0.44 14.31
N LEU A 615 17.98 0.87 14.45
CA LEU A 615 19.08 0.53 13.55
C LEU A 615 19.81 -0.76 13.93
N ALA A 616 19.61 -1.27 15.15
CA ALA A 616 20.24 -2.50 15.61
C ALA A 616 20.03 -3.70 14.67
N PRO A 617 18.83 -3.96 14.11
CA PRO A 617 18.64 -5.04 13.14
C PRO A 617 19.47 -4.86 11.87
N LEU A 618 19.62 -3.63 11.37
CA LEU A 618 20.47 -3.36 10.20
C LEU A 618 21.95 -3.64 10.49
N TRP A 619 22.45 -3.22 11.65
CA TRP A 619 23.84 -3.48 12.02
C TRP A 619 24.12 -4.97 12.23
N ALA A 620 23.20 -5.70 12.84
CA ALA A 620 23.30 -7.16 12.99
C ALA A 620 23.29 -7.86 11.62
N LEU A 621 22.43 -7.42 10.69
CA LEU A 621 22.38 -7.96 9.34
C LEU A 621 23.71 -7.78 8.59
N LEU A 622 24.33 -6.60 8.66
CA LEU A 622 25.62 -6.32 8.00
C LEU A 622 26.78 -7.16 8.54
N GLN A 623 26.66 -7.72 9.73
CA GLN A 623 27.65 -8.61 10.32
C GLN A 623 27.39 -10.09 10.03
N SER A 624 26.24 -10.44 9.45
CA SER A 624 25.83 -11.82 9.19
C SER A 624 26.54 -12.39 7.96
N ASP A 625 27.12 -13.59 8.09
CA ASP A 625 27.78 -14.27 6.98
C ASP A 625 26.78 -14.67 5.88
N ARG A 626 25.54 -14.99 6.25
CA ARG A 626 24.45 -15.24 5.31
C ARG A 626 24.22 -14.03 4.38
N PHE A 627 24.16 -12.84 4.94
CA PHE A 627 23.92 -11.63 4.15
C PHE A 627 25.14 -11.28 3.29
N ARG A 628 26.36 -11.42 3.81
CA ARG A 628 27.59 -11.24 3.03
C ARG A 628 27.63 -12.14 1.82
N GLY A 629 27.35 -13.43 1.99
CA GLY A 629 27.29 -14.39 0.88
C GLY A 629 26.27 -14.00 -0.17
N ALA A 630 25.05 -13.62 0.23
CA ALA A 630 24.01 -13.18 -0.69
C ALA A 630 24.40 -11.90 -1.47
N VAL A 631 25.15 -10.98 -0.85
CA VAL A 631 25.67 -9.79 -1.54
C VAL A 631 26.77 -10.15 -2.55
N GLU A 632 27.65 -11.09 -2.22
CA GLU A 632 28.72 -11.55 -3.14
C GLU A 632 28.16 -12.28 -4.37
N GLU A 633 27.03 -13.00 -4.21
CA GLU A 633 26.31 -13.65 -5.32
C GLU A 633 25.79 -12.66 -6.38
N LEU A 634 25.49 -11.41 -6.00
CA LEU A 634 25.13 -10.35 -6.97
C LEU A 634 26.28 -10.06 -7.95
N GLY A 635 27.52 -10.28 -7.54
CA GLY A 635 28.74 -10.07 -8.32
C GLY A 635 29.25 -8.62 -8.30
N GLY A 636 30.57 -8.47 -8.30
CA GLY A 636 31.22 -7.15 -8.29
C GLY A 636 31.18 -6.45 -6.92
N TYR A 637 30.84 -7.17 -5.86
CA TYR A 637 30.84 -6.66 -4.48
C TYR A 637 31.94 -7.29 -3.62
N GLY A 638 32.55 -6.48 -2.78
CA GLY A 638 33.47 -6.93 -1.73
C GLY A 638 32.90 -6.63 -0.36
N THR A 639 32.73 -7.68 0.44
CA THR A 639 32.06 -7.63 1.75
C THR A 639 33.02 -7.66 2.94
N LYS A 640 34.36 -7.76 2.71
CA LYS A 640 35.38 -7.92 3.77
C LYS A 640 35.29 -6.86 4.87
N GLU A 641 34.92 -5.63 4.54
CA GLU A 641 34.78 -4.52 5.50
C GLU A 641 33.31 -4.18 5.81
N MET A 642 32.34 -5.00 5.37
CA MET A 642 30.91 -4.76 5.61
C MET A 642 30.62 -4.66 7.11
N GLY A 643 29.87 -3.62 7.50
CA GLY A 643 29.54 -3.34 8.89
C GLY A 643 30.67 -2.71 9.72
N ARG A 644 31.88 -2.45 9.12
CA ARG A 644 33.00 -1.80 9.81
C ARG A 644 32.73 -0.31 9.92
N ARG A 645 32.89 0.25 11.12
CA ARG A 645 32.91 1.68 11.34
C ARG A 645 34.23 2.27 10.81
N ILE A 646 34.12 3.23 9.90
CA ILE A 646 35.25 3.92 9.25
C ILE A 646 35.56 5.22 10.00
N ARG A 647 34.53 5.86 10.57
CA ARG A 647 34.63 7.06 11.40
C ARG A 647 33.60 7.03 12.53
#